data_66f64803001bccf39e14d10ac694a9ad
#
_entry.id   66f64803001bccf39e14d10ac694a9ad
#
_cell.length_a   1.000
_cell.length_b   1.000
_cell.length_c   1.000
_cell.angle_alpha   90.00
_cell.angle_beta   90.00
_cell.angle_gamma   90.00
#
_symmetry.space_group_name_H-M   'P 1'
#
loop_
_entity.id
_entity.type
_entity.pdbx_description
1 polymer ?
#
loop_
_entity_poly.entity_id
_entity_poly.type
_entity_poly.pdbx_seq_one_letter_code
_entity_poly.pdbx_strand_id
1 'polypeptide(L)'
;MMILTKIYINNEQIDLKEDVSIPLNFNIADIREPEKRSTTWSKTVILPGSTFNNNLFSNIWNVNAVINSTGTTNFTPNFNPNLKAQAEITYNEAIQFKGICQLLNVNVTDKYEIEYEVAFFGELQNVYQFFTNGYLRDVDLSEYNHTLDKDNQVTSWSAPIGVGYVYPMIDYGHRINSEFKVEEMYPAIYVKTIIDKMFLQAGFSYQSNFFNTELFKRLIIPYSGGSSLLLTNDQVDNRTFRASSTTVQSIDVDASYTNNYPFPNIPYNEPILFQDETTPPNRDNGNVFYNQFQFQAKANGTYDFKFSFSLDVTHNCVNPTAYVPRNYQLGTIYIVSSSFGNDTPIASIPVILKPSDSSPNVSDALNVSAGSTNLVNQGATTAVYSGILGGIVSMAENDTAAVLFAPGFGKIYSTTASPLGGIPDQNQATSYPTVNFKINSSFYCNLNNNSVQSGDTIILSNALPDKIKQSDFFNSIIKMFNLFVEVDKTNPKKLIIEPRPTFYTSGVTNDWSLKLDYSKETKIVPMGDLNNKTYLFTYKQDNDYFNTNYYNNYTEVYGQKKYDIQNDFLKGEVTTELIFSPTPLVNTIGHDRVIPKIYQLDTNGTIKTCQSNIRILYYGGLKDTAYPWRHITASGGQFINNQYAYCGHLDDFQNPKIDLNFEIPRQVYYSPERYTTNNLYNVYWKDYIEQIADKDSKLFTGYFLINEFDIQSLDFRDTFFFENEYWRLNKIIDYDRVNNQPTKCEFIKLKTLPPFVEDEGFDTNGGVKDDLDISPTQRNSYFNDNIVTEGAIVSGKSNVVESGNGVIIVGNNNFVGNNNQNVSILASSGVTVYPSSNNVSVTSSTGVTVLSGISNVSVTNSSGITVTESNVTYNNGIKTLNSVNYKKYVALLNQTGTNNPTAYVLENTLSSGIVWTRDTTGEYLGTVTGEFTENKTVAFLTITDNGEAMAGRKNINTIAVYTYNSSGAATDGKLTNASIEIRVYS
;
A
#
# COMPACT_ATOMS: atom_id res chain seq x y z
N MET A 1 42.43 34.21 -5.74
CA MET A 1 42.24 33.35 -4.54
C MET A 1 42.23 31.91 -5.08
N MET A 2 43.12 31.08 -4.63
CA MET A 2 43.19 29.69 -5.09
C MET A 2 41.99 28.98 -4.54
N ILE A 3 41.20 28.34 -5.39
CA ILE A 3 39.98 27.59 -4.97
C ILE A 3 40.45 26.26 -4.46
N LEU A 4 40.08 25.94 -3.22
CA LEU A 4 40.39 24.65 -2.61
C LEU A 4 39.34 23.63 -3.04
N THR A 5 39.69 22.80 -4.01
CA THR A 5 38.88 21.68 -4.48
C THR A 5 39.22 20.42 -3.71
N LYS A 6 38.21 19.72 -3.16
CA LYS A 6 38.39 18.40 -2.57
C LYS A 6 37.31 17.45 -3.14
N ILE A 7 37.73 16.24 -3.40
CA ILE A 7 36.85 15.14 -3.72
C ILE A 7 37.03 14.05 -2.67
N TYR A 8 35.96 13.53 -2.17
CA TYR A 8 35.95 12.39 -1.25
C TYR A 8 35.28 11.20 -1.96
N ILE A 9 35.92 10.04 -1.87
CA ILE A 9 35.37 8.76 -2.32
C ILE A 9 35.38 7.80 -1.13
N ASN A 10 34.22 7.26 -0.75
CA ASN A 10 34.05 6.45 0.46
C ASN A 10 34.57 7.13 1.74
N ASN A 11 34.38 8.44 1.86
CA ASN A 11 34.85 9.33 2.93
C ASN A 11 36.38 9.55 2.95
N GLU A 12 37.11 9.05 1.96
CA GLU A 12 38.56 9.30 1.86
C GLU A 12 38.81 10.42 0.86
N GLN A 13 39.60 11.45 1.27
CA GLN A 13 39.97 12.55 0.39
C GLN A 13 41.00 12.05 -0.63
N ILE A 14 40.69 12.17 -1.91
CA ILE A 14 41.58 11.74 -2.99
C ILE A 14 42.57 12.83 -3.40
N ASP A 15 43.70 12.40 -3.97
CA ASP A 15 44.66 13.32 -4.55
C ASP A 15 44.21 13.82 -5.90
N LEU A 16 44.34 15.11 -6.14
CA LEU A 16 43.99 15.77 -7.39
C LEU A 16 45.25 16.33 -8.07
N LYS A 17 45.25 16.43 -9.40
CA LYS A 17 46.21 17.28 -10.10
C LYS A 17 45.93 18.76 -9.78
N GLU A 18 46.89 19.62 -9.86
CA GLU A 18 46.65 21.06 -9.80
C GLU A 18 45.68 21.44 -10.94
N ASP A 19 44.67 22.27 -10.64
CA ASP A 19 43.64 22.76 -11.58
C ASP A 19 42.74 21.70 -12.27
N VAL A 20 42.39 20.62 -11.56
CA VAL A 20 41.41 19.64 -12.08
C VAL A 20 40.05 20.26 -12.30
N SER A 21 39.66 20.33 -13.57
CA SER A 21 38.31 20.73 -13.96
C SER A 21 37.28 19.63 -13.67
N ILE A 22 36.21 19.98 -12.97
CA ILE A 22 35.09 19.06 -12.62
C ILE A 22 33.80 19.66 -13.10
N PRO A 23 33.47 19.56 -14.40
CA PRO A 23 32.26 20.14 -14.93
C PRO A 23 31.01 19.40 -14.41
N LEU A 24 30.20 20.08 -13.63
CA LEU A 24 28.94 19.57 -13.06
C LEU A 24 27.74 20.10 -13.87
N ASN A 25 26.77 19.22 -14.11
CA ASN A 25 25.52 19.54 -14.75
C ASN A 25 24.39 19.33 -13.76
N PHE A 26 23.54 20.34 -13.59
CA PHE A 26 22.41 20.32 -12.66
C PHE A 26 21.11 20.44 -13.45
N ASN A 27 20.26 19.44 -13.37
CA ASN A 27 18.87 19.47 -13.85
C ASN A 27 18.03 18.39 -13.15
N ILE A 28 16.74 18.62 -13.05
CA ILE A 28 15.78 17.65 -12.52
C ILE A 28 14.78 17.21 -13.59
N ALA A 29 14.50 18.09 -14.56
CA ALA A 29 13.69 17.80 -15.73
C ALA A 29 14.09 18.76 -16.83
N ASP A 30 14.14 18.31 -18.07
CA ASP A 30 14.31 19.20 -19.23
C ASP A 30 12.92 19.55 -19.80
N ILE A 31 12.66 20.83 -20.00
CA ILE A 31 11.39 21.33 -20.54
C ILE A 31 11.07 20.73 -21.91
N ARG A 32 12.09 20.29 -22.65
CA ARG A 32 11.94 19.67 -23.97
C ARG A 32 11.54 18.20 -23.90
N GLU A 33 11.70 17.56 -22.76
CA GLU A 33 11.43 16.15 -22.52
C GLU A 33 10.57 15.98 -21.26
N PRO A 34 9.30 16.41 -21.31
CA PRO A 34 8.43 16.50 -20.14
C PRO A 34 8.18 15.16 -19.43
N GLU A 35 8.35 14.07 -20.13
CA GLU A 35 8.18 12.71 -19.62
C GLU A 35 9.41 12.14 -18.91
N LYS A 36 10.56 12.84 -18.99
CA LYS A 36 11.82 12.37 -18.40
C LYS A 36 12.20 13.14 -17.14
N ARG A 37 12.86 12.46 -16.24
CA ARG A 37 13.48 13.03 -15.04
C ARG A 37 14.97 12.76 -15.07
N SER A 38 15.75 13.73 -14.58
CA SER A 38 17.20 13.72 -14.63
C SER A 38 17.78 13.87 -13.22
N THR A 39 19.06 13.66 -13.11
CA THR A 39 19.83 13.89 -11.88
C THR A 39 21.10 14.67 -12.17
N THR A 40 21.69 15.29 -11.17
CA THR A 40 23.02 15.91 -11.28
C THR A 40 24.06 14.88 -11.70
N TRP A 41 24.92 15.26 -12.61
CA TRP A 41 26.01 14.41 -13.10
C TRP A 41 27.25 15.23 -13.49
N SER A 42 28.44 14.59 -13.47
CA SER A 42 29.67 15.21 -14.00
C SER A 42 30.01 14.66 -15.37
N LYS A 43 30.76 15.44 -16.15
CA LYS A 43 31.58 14.88 -17.20
C LYS A 43 32.70 14.00 -16.61
N THR A 44 33.39 13.26 -17.46
CA THR A 44 34.55 12.46 -17.07
C THR A 44 35.59 13.34 -16.38
N VAL A 45 36.02 12.91 -15.20
CA VAL A 45 37.08 13.55 -14.42
C VAL A 45 38.29 12.63 -14.40
N ILE A 46 39.48 13.21 -14.65
CA ILE A 46 40.72 12.44 -14.68
C ILE A 46 41.46 12.63 -13.36
N LEU A 47 41.66 11.54 -12.63
CA LEU A 47 42.39 11.52 -11.37
C LEU A 47 43.80 10.95 -11.56
N PRO A 48 44.83 11.53 -10.92
CA PRO A 48 46.22 11.04 -11.03
C PRO A 48 46.38 9.70 -10.32
N GLY A 49 47.27 8.84 -10.85
CA GLY A 49 47.72 7.62 -10.22
C GLY A 49 48.72 7.87 -9.11
N SER A 50 48.37 8.69 -8.12
CA SER A 50 49.23 8.86 -6.93
C SER A 50 49.28 7.57 -6.11
N THR A 51 50.22 7.46 -5.21
CA THR A 51 50.31 6.31 -4.30
C THR A 51 49.00 6.13 -3.50
N PHE A 52 48.40 7.25 -3.07
CA PHE A 52 47.12 7.20 -2.34
C PHE A 52 45.98 6.74 -3.23
N ASN A 53 45.79 7.35 -4.40
CA ASN A 53 44.71 7.00 -5.32
C ASN A 53 44.86 5.56 -5.84
N ASN A 54 46.10 5.10 -6.15
CA ASN A 54 46.38 3.72 -6.53
C ASN A 54 45.92 2.73 -5.43
N ASN A 55 46.20 3.05 -4.17
CA ASN A 55 45.76 2.24 -3.05
C ASN A 55 44.23 2.28 -2.89
N LEU A 56 43.59 3.45 -3.01
CA LEU A 56 42.14 3.61 -2.97
C LEU A 56 41.44 2.74 -4.02
N PHE A 57 41.93 2.81 -5.27
CA PHE A 57 41.42 2.00 -6.37
C PHE A 57 41.98 0.56 -6.39
N SER A 58 42.52 0.08 -5.26
CA SER A 58 43.04 -1.29 -5.09
C SER A 58 44.05 -1.70 -6.14
N ASN A 59 44.82 -0.74 -6.64
CA ASN A 59 45.80 -0.94 -7.71
C ASN A 59 45.26 -1.64 -8.96
N ILE A 60 44.00 -1.38 -9.31
CA ILE A 60 43.32 -2.01 -10.44
C ILE A 60 44.02 -1.82 -11.80
N TRP A 61 44.92 -0.82 -11.89
CA TRP A 61 45.79 -0.60 -13.04
C TRP A 61 46.71 -1.78 -13.34
N ASN A 62 47.05 -2.56 -12.31
CA ASN A 62 47.92 -3.72 -12.44
C ASN A 62 47.04 -4.95 -12.77
N VAL A 63 47.22 -5.47 -13.98
CA VAL A 63 46.45 -6.62 -14.51
C VAL A 63 46.53 -7.86 -13.60
N ASN A 64 47.63 -7.98 -12.82
CA ASN A 64 47.84 -9.08 -11.89
C ASN A 64 47.24 -8.82 -10.50
N ALA A 65 46.73 -7.61 -10.23
CA ALA A 65 46.11 -7.30 -8.95
C ALA A 65 44.75 -8.04 -8.81
N VAL A 66 44.60 -8.75 -7.68
CA VAL A 66 43.33 -9.44 -7.34
C VAL A 66 42.63 -8.63 -6.26
N ILE A 67 41.45 -8.16 -6.55
CA ILE A 67 40.59 -7.51 -5.56
C ILE A 67 40.05 -8.60 -4.62
N ASN A 68 40.66 -8.76 -3.45
CA ASN A 68 40.21 -9.73 -2.46
C ASN A 68 38.96 -9.22 -1.73
N SER A 69 37.86 -9.94 -1.85
CA SER A 69 36.60 -9.71 -1.15
C SER A 69 36.63 -10.06 0.35
N THR A 70 37.72 -10.64 0.85
CA THR A 70 37.91 -11.04 2.25
C THR A 70 39.10 -10.32 2.84
N GLY A 71 38.89 -9.06 3.22
CA GLY A 71 39.93 -8.25 3.83
C GLY A 71 40.25 -8.65 5.26
N THR A 72 41.42 -9.26 5.47
CA THR A 72 42.06 -9.46 6.78
C THR A 72 43.40 -8.76 6.87
N THR A 73 43.59 -7.62 6.23
CA THR A 73 44.79 -6.80 6.41
C THR A 73 44.43 -5.36 6.63
N ASN A 74 45.10 -4.69 7.57
CA ASN A 74 44.81 -3.36 8.11
C ASN A 74 44.91 -2.18 7.12
N PHE A 75 44.83 -2.40 5.83
CA PHE A 75 44.83 -1.40 4.77
C PHE A 75 43.82 -1.85 3.70
N THR A 76 42.61 -1.51 3.89
CA THR A 76 41.56 -1.67 2.84
C THR A 76 40.91 -0.36 2.56
N PRO A 77 41.30 0.33 1.53
CA PRO A 77 40.38 1.11 0.74
C PRO A 77 39.61 0.13 -0.11
N ASN A 78 38.34 -0.07 0.25
CA ASN A 78 37.48 -1.03 -0.42
C ASN A 78 36.82 -0.42 -1.66
N PHE A 79 37.59 -0.05 -2.65
CA PHE A 79 37.00 0.29 -3.94
C PHE A 79 36.82 -0.99 -4.74
N ASN A 80 35.58 -1.37 -4.95
CA ASN A 80 35.20 -2.43 -5.86
C ASN A 80 34.55 -1.77 -7.09
N PRO A 81 35.10 -1.89 -8.30
CA PRO A 81 34.53 -1.27 -9.50
C PRO A 81 33.12 -1.77 -9.84
N ASN A 82 32.72 -2.91 -9.29
CA ASN A 82 31.37 -3.44 -9.43
C ASN A 82 30.39 -2.93 -8.38
N LEU A 83 30.87 -2.18 -7.38
CA LEU A 83 30.07 -1.60 -6.31
C LEU A 83 30.10 -0.07 -6.41
N LYS A 84 29.04 0.56 -5.94
CA LYS A 84 28.92 2.01 -5.91
C LYS A 84 29.77 2.58 -4.79
N ALA A 85 30.66 3.52 -5.12
CA ALA A 85 31.42 4.27 -4.15
C ALA A 85 30.74 5.62 -3.87
N GLN A 86 30.49 5.94 -2.61
CA GLN A 86 29.95 7.25 -2.21
C GLN A 86 30.95 8.35 -2.58
N ALA A 87 30.47 9.47 -3.11
CA ALA A 87 31.30 10.58 -3.53
C ALA A 87 30.74 11.93 -3.07
N GLU A 88 31.65 12.81 -2.65
CA GLU A 88 31.35 14.19 -2.31
C GLU A 88 32.41 15.11 -2.94
N ILE A 89 31.95 16.22 -3.53
CA ILE A 89 32.81 17.25 -4.10
C ILE A 89 32.57 18.57 -3.37
N THR A 90 33.61 19.19 -2.89
CA THR A 90 33.54 20.49 -2.21
C THR A 90 34.45 21.51 -2.88
N TYR A 91 33.99 22.76 -2.95
CA TYR A 91 34.81 23.94 -3.27
C TYR A 91 34.82 24.88 -2.08
N ASN A 92 35.99 25.25 -1.60
CA ASN A 92 36.16 26.08 -0.40
C ASN A 92 35.30 25.58 0.79
N GLU A 93 35.27 24.27 1.02
CA GLU A 93 34.46 23.56 2.03
C GLU A 93 32.95 23.60 1.78
N ALA A 94 32.47 24.31 0.77
CA ALA A 94 31.06 24.28 0.39
C ALA A 94 30.78 23.05 -0.47
N ILE A 95 29.80 22.23 -0.07
CA ILE A 95 29.43 21.01 -0.76
C ILE A 95 28.74 21.38 -2.08
N GLN A 96 29.29 20.89 -3.18
CA GLN A 96 28.76 21.11 -4.52
C GLN A 96 28.02 19.90 -5.06
N PHE A 97 28.42 18.71 -4.63
CA PHE A 97 27.88 17.47 -5.13
C PHE A 97 27.95 16.40 -4.06
N LYS A 98 26.86 15.63 -3.93
CA LYS A 98 26.81 14.36 -3.20
C LYS A 98 26.17 13.30 -4.08
N GLY A 99 26.78 12.12 -4.12
CA GLY A 99 26.29 11.03 -4.95
C GLY A 99 27.23 9.86 -4.98
N ILE A 100 27.38 9.27 -6.15
CA ILE A 100 28.21 8.10 -6.39
C ILE A 100 29.30 8.39 -7.42
N CYS A 101 30.45 7.74 -7.24
CA CYS A 101 31.55 7.68 -8.20
C CYS A 101 31.51 6.33 -8.94
N GLN A 102 31.65 6.40 -10.25
CA GLN A 102 31.87 5.24 -11.12
C GLN A 102 33.22 5.36 -11.78
N LEU A 103 34.04 4.32 -11.67
CA LEU A 103 35.29 4.19 -12.45
C LEU A 103 34.93 3.75 -13.86
N LEU A 104 35.29 4.54 -14.87
CA LEU A 104 35.05 4.27 -16.28
C LEU A 104 36.22 3.52 -16.91
N ASN A 105 37.43 4.06 -16.81
CA ASN A 105 38.63 3.53 -17.39
C ASN A 105 39.83 3.76 -16.48
N VAL A 106 40.88 2.98 -16.70
CA VAL A 106 42.21 3.21 -16.16
C VAL A 106 43.18 3.26 -17.32
N ASN A 107 43.79 4.41 -17.54
CA ASN A 107 44.77 4.63 -18.58
C ASN A 107 46.18 4.50 -18.00
N VAL A 108 47.00 3.68 -18.63
CA VAL A 108 48.45 3.59 -18.29
C VAL A 108 49.19 4.05 -19.52
N THR A 109 49.78 5.23 -19.39
CA THR A 109 50.56 5.85 -20.48
C THR A 109 52.01 5.39 -20.48
N ASP A 110 52.78 5.78 -21.50
CA ASP A 110 54.22 5.53 -21.59
C ASP A 110 54.91 6.06 -20.31
N LYS A 111 55.75 5.22 -19.67
CA LYS A 111 56.44 5.50 -18.40
C LYS A 111 55.66 5.28 -17.11
N TYR A 112 54.56 4.49 -17.15
CA TYR A 112 53.78 4.16 -15.96
C TYR A 112 53.04 5.34 -15.32
N GLU A 113 52.71 6.40 -16.08
CA GLU A 113 51.75 7.37 -15.62
C GLU A 113 50.36 6.72 -15.65
N ILE A 114 49.72 6.66 -14.50
CA ILE A 114 48.40 6.07 -14.31
C ILE A 114 47.39 7.19 -14.19
N GLU A 115 46.28 7.08 -14.91
CA GLU A 115 45.17 7.99 -14.82
C GLU A 115 43.85 7.18 -14.66
N TYR A 116 43.05 7.60 -13.69
CA TYR A 116 41.72 7.03 -13.47
C TYR A 116 40.67 7.95 -14.05
N GLU A 117 39.88 7.48 -14.98
CA GLU A 117 38.73 8.19 -15.50
C GLU A 117 37.50 7.82 -14.68
N VAL A 118 36.92 8.80 -14.01
CA VAL A 118 35.74 8.63 -13.17
C VAL A 118 34.62 9.56 -13.61
N ALA A 119 33.38 9.17 -13.36
CA ALA A 119 32.19 10.00 -13.47
C ALA A 119 31.39 9.99 -12.17
N PHE A 120 30.75 11.11 -11.88
CA PHE A 120 29.95 11.29 -10.68
C PHE A 120 28.47 11.41 -11.04
N PHE A 121 27.60 10.70 -10.32
CA PHE A 121 26.16 10.67 -10.56
C PHE A 121 25.42 10.90 -9.24
N GLY A 122 24.35 11.70 -9.29
CA GLY A 122 23.51 11.95 -8.11
C GLY A 122 22.79 10.71 -7.61
N GLU A 123 22.41 10.72 -6.34
CA GLU A 123 21.78 9.60 -5.64
C GLU A 123 20.46 9.12 -6.25
N LEU A 124 19.77 9.96 -7.01
CA LEU A 124 18.54 9.56 -7.71
C LEU A 124 18.77 8.36 -8.64
N GLN A 125 19.96 8.27 -9.28
CA GLN A 125 20.33 7.12 -10.10
C GLN A 125 20.38 5.82 -9.30
N ASN A 126 20.75 5.87 -8.03
CA ASN A 126 20.80 4.71 -7.14
C ASN A 126 19.40 4.10 -6.92
N VAL A 127 18.42 4.93 -6.61
CA VAL A 127 17.03 4.49 -6.43
C VAL A 127 16.51 3.85 -7.70
N TYR A 128 16.69 4.55 -8.84
CA TYR A 128 16.22 4.03 -10.12
C TYR A 128 16.89 2.72 -10.52
N GLN A 129 18.18 2.55 -10.23
CA GLN A 129 18.89 1.30 -10.52
C GLN A 129 18.34 0.15 -9.65
N PHE A 130 18.05 0.41 -8.37
CA PHE A 130 17.41 -0.58 -7.51
C PHE A 130 16.04 -0.99 -8.09
N PHE A 131 15.20 -0.03 -8.43
CA PHE A 131 13.88 -0.28 -8.99
C PHE A 131 13.94 -0.97 -10.37
N THR A 132 14.98 -0.73 -11.16
CA THR A 132 15.17 -1.38 -12.47
C THR A 132 15.56 -2.84 -12.35
N ASN A 133 16.24 -3.22 -11.26
CA ASN A 133 16.66 -4.60 -11.02
C ASN A 133 15.56 -5.45 -10.38
N GLY A 134 14.59 -4.84 -9.68
CA GLY A 134 13.48 -5.52 -9.01
C GLY A 134 12.20 -5.54 -9.84
N TYR A 135 11.42 -6.61 -9.70
CA TYR A 135 10.07 -6.68 -10.22
C TYR A 135 9.05 -6.21 -9.17
N LEU A 136 7.87 -5.85 -9.62
CA LEU A 136 6.81 -5.38 -8.71
C LEU A 136 6.39 -6.48 -7.72
N ARG A 137 6.39 -7.74 -8.15
CA ARG A 137 6.10 -8.90 -7.30
C ARG A 137 7.15 -9.15 -6.22
N ASP A 138 8.38 -8.63 -6.36
CA ASP A 138 9.46 -8.79 -5.38
C ASP A 138 9.30 -7.83 -4.18
N VAL A 139 8.28 -6.97 -4.19
CA VAL A 139 7.96 -6.10 -3.06
C VAL A 139 7.50 -6.95 -1.88
N ASP A 140 8.14 -6.79 -0.73
CA ASP A 140 7.80 -7.54 0.48
C ASP A 140 6.47 -7.05 1.09
N LEU A 141 5.45 -7.83 0.84
CA LEU A 141 4.09 -7.64 1.37
C LEU A 141 3.69 -8.75 2.35
N SER A 142 4.67 -9.49 2.87
CA SER A 142 4.44 -10.68 3.71
C SER A 142 3.62 -10.39 4.97
N GLU A 143 3.73 -9.19 5.54
CA GLU A 143 2.95 -8.75 6.70
C GLU A 143 1.43 -8.65 6.43
N TYR A 144 1.04 -8.60 5.16
CA TYR A 144 -0.35 -8.55 4.72
C TYR A 144 -0.87 -9.88 4.19
N ASN A 145 -0.10 -10.96 4.29
CA ASN A 145 -0.58 -12.29 3.98
C ASN A 145 -1.73 -12.66 4.91
N HIS A 146 -2.77 -13.23 4.37
CA HIS A 146 -3.99 -13.53 5.13
C HIS A 146 -4.75 -14.70 4.55
N THR A 147 -5.66 -15.27 5.33
CA THR A 147 -6.56 -16.32 4.85
C THR A 147 -7.60 -15.76 3.92
N LEU A 148 -7.84 -16.43 2.78
CA LEU A 148 -8.94 -16.11 1.89
C LEU A 148 -10.27 -16.57 2.50
N ASP A 149 -10.95 -15.66 3.15
CA ASP A 149 -12.26 -15.88 3.73
C ASP A 149 -13.11 -14.59 3.68
N LYS A 150 -14.39 -14.75 3.95
CA LYS A 150 -15.34 -13.64 3.97
C LYS A 150 -14.97 -12.58 5.01
N ASP A 151 -14.48 -12.99 6.17
CA ASP A 151 -14.27 -12.05 7.28
C ASP A 151 -13.07 -11.14 7.00
N ASN A 152 -11.99 -11.67 6.44
CA ASN A 152 -10.86 -10.87 5.98
C ASN A 152 -11.25 -9.95 4.82
N GLN A 153 -12.09 -10.40 3.89
CA GLN A 153 -12.58 -9.56 2.81
C GLN A 153 -13.40 -8.38 3.35
N VAL A 154 -14.35 -8.63 4.25
CA VAL A 154 -15.19 -7.59 4.87
C VAL A 154 -14.37 -6.65 5.77
N THR A 155 -13.44 -7.19 6.55
CA THR A 155 -12.54 -6.40 7.40
C THR A 155 -11.70 -5.42 6.58
N SER A 156 -11.26 -5.81 5.37
CA SER A 156 -10.48 -4.95 4.49
C SER A 156 -11.23 -3.66 4.10
N TRP A 157 -12.55 -3.67 4.05
CA TRP A 157 -13.35 -2.51 3.68
C TRP A 157 -13.34 -1.39 4.74
N SER A 158 -13.08 -1.75 5.99
CA SER A 158 -12.98 -0.83 7.13
C SER A 158 -11.53 -0.62 7.60
N ALA A 159 -10.56 -1.22 6.93
CA ALA A 159 -9.14 -1.05 7.22
C ALA A 159 -8.66 0.38 6.93
N PRO A 160 -7.54 0.83 7.53
CA PRO A 160 -6.98 2.16 7.25
C PRO A 160 -6.68 2.36 5.77
N ILE A 161 -7.18 3.44 5.20
CA ILE A 161 -6.98 3.80 3.79
C ILE A 161 -5.49 4.05 3.50
N GLY A 162 -4.99 3.45 2.44
CA GLY A 162 -3.60 3.61 2.00
C GLY A 162 -2.62 2.63 2.64
N VAL A 163 -3.11 1.66 3.43
CA VAL A 163 -2.30 0.65 4.10
C VAL A 163 -2.75 -0.75 3.73
N GLY A 164 -1.83 -1.57 3.24
CA GLY A 164 -2.07 -2.96 2.90
C GLY A 164 -2.94 -3.14 1.65
N TYR A 165 -4.10 -3.72 1.81
CA TYR A 165 -4.97 -4.16 0.72
C TYR A 165 -6.45 -3.92 1.03
N VAL A 166 -7.26 -4.03 -0.02
CA VAL A 166 -8.72 -4.02 0.05
C VAL A 166 -9.29 -4.99 -1.00
N TYR A 167 -10.48 -5.52 -0.76
CA TYR A 167 -11.22 -6.36 -1.71
C TYR A 167 -12.31 -5.53 -2.40
N PRO A 168 -12.01 -4.85 -3.52
CA PRO A 168 -13.01 -4.07 -4.25
C PRO A 168 -13.94 -4.98 -5.06
N MET A 169 -15.14 -4.50 -5.31
CA MET A 169 -16.07 -5.23 -6.18
C MET A 169 -15.73 -4.97 -7.65
N ILE A 170 -15.13 -5.97 -8.30
CA ILE A 170 -14.77 -5.99 -9.72
C ILE A 170 -15.31 -7.28 -10.34
N ASP A 171 -15.95 -7.20 -11.49
CA ASP A 171 -16.37 -8.36 -12.25
C ASP A 171 -15.28 -8.81 -13.22
N TYR A 172 -14.64 -9.91 -12.90
CA TYR A 172 -13.59 -10.52 -13.73
C TYR A 172 -14.15 -11.56 -14.73
N GLY A 173 -15.46 -11.54 -14.97
CA GLY A 173 -16.13 -12.51 -15.85
C GLY A 173 -16.54 -13.80 -15.15
N HIS A 174 -16.49 -13.87 -13.83
CA HIS A 174 -17.00 -15.02 -13.06
C HIS A 174 -18.51 -14.92 -12.90
N ARG A 175 -19.09 -13.73 -12.78
CA ARG A 175 -20.50 -13.46 -12.72
C ARG A 175 -20.94 -12.07 -12.40
N ILE A 176 -21.93 -11.96 -12.33
CA ILE A 176 -23.32 -11.94 -12.54
C ILE A 176 -24.07 -11.42 -11.32
N ASN A 177 -24.41 -10.18 -11.39
CA ASN A 177 -25.55 -9.48 -10.83
C ASN A 177 -25.72 -9.50 -9.29
N SER A 178 -25.85 -10.62 -8.60
CA SER A 178 -26.26 -10.63 -7.21
C SER A 178 -25.48 -11.57 -6.29
N GLU A 179 -24.55 -12.33 -6.83
CA GLU A 179 -23.81 -13.34 -6.09
C GLU A 179 -22.31 -13.28 -6.41
N PHE A 180 -21.49 -13.19 -5.38
CA PHE A 180 -20.05 -13.25 -5.47
C PHE A 180 -19.53 -14.30 -4.50
N LYS A 181 -18.75 -15.24 -5.00
CA LYS A 181 -18.05 -16.19 -4.14
C LYS A 181 -16.81 -15.53 -3.56
N VAL A 182 -16.38 -16.02 -2.41
CA VAL A 182 -15.14 -15.58 -1.78
C VAL A 182 -13.95 -15.68 -2.74
N GLU A 183 -13.89 -16.76 -3.55
CA GLU A 183 -12.83 -17.03 -4.51
C GLU A 183 -12.88 -16.16 -5.77
N GLU A 184 -13.98 -15.46 -6.01
CA GLU A 184 -14.20 -14.59 -7.17
C GLU A 184 -13.87 -13.12 -6.87
N MET A 185 -13.58 -12.79 -5.61
CA MET A 185 -13.11 -11.47 -5.18
C MET A 185 -11.61 -11.51 -4.91
N TYR A 186 -10.87 -10.65 -5.58
CA TYR A 186 -9.41 -10.60 -5.48
C TYR A 186 -8.94 -9.37 -4.72
N PRO A 187 -7.84 -9.47 -3.96
CA PRO A 187 -7.27 -8.32 -3.27
C PRO A 187 -6.67 -7.33 -4.25
N ALA A 188 -6.91 -6.05 -3.99
CA ALA A 188 -6.22 -4.93 -4.60
C ALA A 188 -5.30 -4.28 -3.58
N ILE A 189 -4.09 -3.92 -3.96
CA ILE A 189 -3.07 -3.41 -3.06
C ILE A 189 -3.00 -1.90 -3.18
N TYR A 190 -2.93 -1.18 -2.06
CA TYR A 190 -2.78 0.27 -2.10
C TYR A 190 -1.44 0.67 -2.71
N VAL A 191 -1.48 1.62 -3.66
CA VAL A 191 -0.28 2.18 -4.33
C VAL A 191 0.70 2.73 -3.30
N LYS A 192 0.18 3.42 -2.27
CA LYS A 192 0.98 3.96 -1.18
C LYS A 192 1.79 2.86 -0.48
N THR A 193 1.16 1.74 -0.16
CA THR A 193 1.83 0.58 0.46
C THR A 193 2.95 0.03 -0.43
N ILE A 194 2.69 -0.12 -1.72
CA ILE A 194 3.71 -0.60 -2.67
C ILE A 194 4.91 0.34 -2.69
N ILE A 195 4.67 1.65 -2.81
CA ILE A 195 5.74 2.66 -2.84
C ILE A 195 6.52 2.68 -1.52
N ASP A 196 5.83 2.68 -0.38
CA ASP A 196 6.46 2.65 0.94
C ASP A 196 7.43 1.46 1.08
N LYS A 197 6.99 0.28 0.67
CA LYS A 197 7.81 -0.94 0.71
C LYS A 197 8.95 -0.93 -0.29
N MET A 198 8.72 -0.42 -1.51
CA MET A 198 9.78 -0.25 -2.51
C MET A 198 10.91 0.63 -2.00
N PHE A 199 10.58 1.80 -1.42
CA PHE A 199 11.57 2.72 -0.85
C PHE A 199 12.29 2.12 0.35
N LEU A 200 11.56 1.45 1.25
CA LEU A 200 12.12 0.76 2.40
C LEU A 200 13.15 -0.31 1.98
N GLN A 201 12.78 -1.17 1.00
CA GLN A 201 13.68 -2.21 0.50
C GLN A 201 14.90 -1.63 -0.22
N ALA A 202 14.75 -0.49 -0.89
CA ALA A 202 15.88 0.21 -1.52
C ALA A 202 16.79 0.91 -0.51
N GLY A 203 16.42 1.00 0.77
CA GLY A 203 17.14 1.73 1.81
C GLY A 203 17.07 3.25 1.65
N PHE A 204 16.01 3.75 1.04
CA PHE A 204 15.69 5.16 0.85
C PHE A 204 14.41 5.54 1.58
N SER A 205 14.24 6.83 1.79
CA SER A 205 13.01 7.42 2.28
C SER A 205 12.52 8.51 1.31
N TYR A 206 11.31 8.95 1.47
CA TYR A 206 10.80 10.08 0.71
C TYR A 206 9.97 11.01 1.60
N GLN A 207 9.82 12.24 1.14
CA GLN A 207 8.89 13.22 1.68
C GLN A 207 7.96 13.66 0.55
N SER A 208 6.66 13.54 0.77
CA SER A 208 5.64 13.97 -0.19
C SER A 208 4.36 14.33 0.55
N ASN A 209 3.90 15.56 0.37
CA ASN A 209 2.56 15.95 0.82
C ASN A 209 1.51 15.30 -0.07
N PHE A 210 1.79 15.18 -1.37
CA PHE A 210 0.91 14.58 -2.34
C PHE A 210 0.60 13.10 -2.01
N PHE A 211 1.59 12.29 -1.65
CA PHE A 211 1.38 10.89 -1.27
C PHE A 211 0.58 10.72 0.02
N ASN A 212 0.40 11.81 0.80
CA ASN A 212 -0.41 11.84 2.00
C ASN A 212 -1.83 12.38 1.75
N THR A 213 -2.16 12.82 0.53
CA THR A 213 -3.52 13.24 0.17
C THR A 213 -4.50 12.07 0.15
N GLU A 214 -5.79 12.36 0.32
CA GLU A 214 -6.86 11.37 0.20
C GLU A 214 -6.89 10.74 -1.19
N LEU A 215 -6.64 11.51 -2.25
CA LEU A 215 -6.54 10.99 -3.60
C LEU A 215 -5.52 9.86 -3.67
N PHE A 216 -4.27 10.13 -3.27
CA PHE A 216 -3.19 9.18 -3.45
C PHE A 216 -3.32 7.95 -2.55
N LYS A 217 -3.74 8.13 -1.30
CA LYS A 217 -3.96 7.02 -0.37
C LYS A 217 -5.02 6.03 -0.85
N ARG A 218 -5.99 6.49 -1.64
CA ARG A 218 -7.09 5.66 -2.16
C ARG A 218 -6.77 4.96 -3.48
N LEU A 219 -5.60 5.18 -4.06
CA LEU A 219 -5.18 4.48 -5.26
C LEU A 219 -4.86 3.02 -4.95
N ILE A 220 -5.40 2.12 -5.76
CA ILE A 220 -5.23 0.68 -5.63
C ILE A 220 -4.81 0.04 -6.94
N ILE A 221 -4.04 -1.03 -6.85
CA ILE A 221 -3.68 -1.91 -7.97
C ILE A 221 -4.53 -3.19 -7.83
N PRO A 222 -5.56 -3.37 -8.66
CA PRO A 222 -6.37 -4.58 -8.65
C PRO A 222 -5.62 -5.73 -9.30
N TYR A 223 -6.10 -6.95 -9.02
CA TYR A 223 -5.59 -8.16 -9.61
C TYR A 223 -5.71 -8.14 -11.16
N SER A 224 -4.70 -8.63 -11.86
CA SER A 224 -4.67 -8.67 -13.34
C SER A 224 -4.34 -10.05 -13.91
N GLY A 225 -4.22 -11.07 -13.09
CA GLY A 225 -3.67 -12.38 -13.44
C GLY A 225 -4.62 -13.34 -14.14
N GLY A 226 -5.89 -12.98 -14.41
CA GLY A 226 -6.86 -13.83 -15.11
C GLY A 226 -7.89 -14.50 -14.19
N SER A 227 -8.13 -15.80 -14.37
CA SER A 227 -9.29 -16.49 -13.78
C SER A 227 -9.20 -16.77 -12.28
N SER A 228 -8.01 -16.83 -11.72
CA SER A 228 -7.81 -17.12 -10.30
C SER A 228 -6.40 -16.78 -9.84
N LEU A 229 -6.25 -16.47 -8.56
CA LEU A 229 -4.95 -16.46 -7.91
C LEU A 229 -4.40 -17.89 -7.87
N LEU A 230 -3.12 -18.04 -8.16
CA LEU A 230 -2.46 -19.33 -8.13
C LEU A 230 -1.72 -19.55 -6.81
N LEU A 231 -1.75 -20.79 -6.35
CA LEU A 231 -0.90 -21.23 -5.25
C LEU A 231 0.58 -21.11 -5.65
N THR A 232 1.43 -20.77 -4.71
CA THR A 232 2.88 -20.86 -4.91
C THR A 232 3.32 -22.33 -5.01
N ASN A 233 4.50 -22.59 -5.57
CA ASN A 233 5.07 -23.94 -5.59
C ASN A 233 5.16 -24.52 -4.17
N ASP A 234 5.59 -23.72 -3.21
CA ASP A 234 5.68 -24.17 -1.80
C ASP A 234 4.29 -24.53 -1.23
N GLN A 235 3.25 -23.75 -1.56
CA GLN A 235 1.89 -24.09 -1.15
C GLN A 235 1.37 -25.36 -1.82
N VAL A 236 1.71 -25.57 -3.11
CA VAL A 236 1.39 -26.82 -3.83
C VAL A 236 2.14 -27.98 -3.21
N ASP A 237 3.44 -27.82 -2.97
CA ASP A 237 4.28 -28.86 -2.40
C ASP A 237 3.86 -29.23 -0.97
N ASN A 238 3.42 -28.24 -0.18
CA ASN A 238 2.91 -28.47 1.18
C ASN A 238 1.57 -29.23 1.22
N ARG A 239 0.84 -29.33 0.11
CA ARG A 239 -0.49 -29.95 0.03
C ARG A 239 -0.54 -31.21 -0.79
N THR A 240 0.54 -31.57 -1.46
CA THR A 240 0.62 -32.80 -2.25
C THR A 240 1.51 -33.80 -1.58
N PHE A 241 1.03 -35.04 -1.47
CA PHE A 241 1.82 -36.17 -0.97
C PHE A 241 1.39 -37.44 -1.64
N ARG A 242 2.22 -38.45 -1.55
CA ARG A 242 1.90 -39.83 -1.93
C ARG A 242 2.59 -40.80 -0.99
N ALA A 243 1.82 -41.73 -0.47
CA ALA A 243 2.32 -42.83 0.34
C ALA A 243 1.77 -44.17 -0.20
N SER A 244 2.62 -45.17 -0.32
CA SER A 244 2.25 -46.46 -0.91
C SER A 244 2.54 -47.64 0.05
N SER A 245 1.69 -48.66 -0.03
CA SER A 245 1.90 -49.89 0.74
C SER A 245 3.04 -50.70 0.14
N THR A 246 4.05 -50.99 0.94
CA THR A 246 5.21 -51.83 0.56
C THR A 246 5.07 -53.27 0.97
N THR A 247 4.11 -53.61 1.84
CA THR A 247 3.81 -54.93 2.33
C THR A 247 2.32 -55.19 2.23
N VAL A 248 1.95 -56.48 2.16
CA VAL A 248 0.55 -56.89 2.27
C VAL A 248 0.11 -56.70 3.71
N GLN A 249 -0.99 -55.98 3.92
CA GLN A 249 -1.61 -55.80 5.23
C GLN A 249 -2.87 -56.66 5.31
N SER A 250 -2.86 -57.66 6.22
CA SER A 250 -3.96 -58.57 6.44
C SER A 250 -4.78 -58.19 7.65
N ILE A 251 -6.08 -58.03 7.49
CA ILE A 251 -7.00 -57.65 8.56
C ILE A 251 -8.10 -58.70 8.64
N ASP A 252 -8.19 -59.35 9.78
CA ASP A 252 -9.26 -60.36 10.00
C ASP A 252 -10.56 -59.69 10.33
N VAL A 253 -11.62 -60.13 9.68
CA VAL A 253 -12.99 -59.63 9.90
C VAL A 253 -13.59 -60.35 11.14
N ASP A 254 -13.03 -60.10 12.33
CA ASP A 254 -13.44 -60.78 13.56
C ASP A 254 -14.23 -59.80 14.51
N ALA A 255 -15.24 -60.34 15.19
CA ALA A 255 -16.02 -59.63 16.19
C ALA A 255 -15.26 -59.29 17.49
N SER A 256 -14.03 -59.79 17.64
CA SER A 256 -13.22 -59.51 18.81
C SER A 256 -12.37 -58.23 18.76
N TYR A 257 -12.45 -57.49 17.67
CA TYR A 257 -11.74 -56.22 17.52
C TYR A 257 -12.25 -55.17 18.52
N THR A 258 -11.47 -54.90 19.54
CA THR A 258 -11.77 -53.94 20.60
C THR A 258 -10.93 -52.66 20.51
N ASN A 259 -10.04 -52.54 19.54
CA ASN A 259 -9.10 -51.44 19.44
C ASN A 259 -9.71 -50.25 18.67
N ASN A 260 -10.11 -49.24 19.42
CA ASN A 260 -10.31 -47.91 18.89
C ASN A 260 -8.92 -47.30 18.69
N TYR A 261 -8.36 -47.40 17.50
CA TYR A 261 -7.15 -46.65 17.15
C TYR A 261 -7.50 -45.19 16.88
N PRO A 262 -6.57 -44.28 16.85
CA PRO A 262 -6.72 -42.86 17.22
C PRO A 262 -7.95 -42.09 16.66
N PHE A 263 -8.92 -42.78 16.13
CA PHE A 263 -10.15 -42.26 15.56
C PHE A 263 -11.38 -42.79 16.32
N PRO A 264 -11.70 -42.21 17.50
CA PRO A 264 -12.68 -42.75 18.42
C PRO A 264 -14.14 -42.76 17.90
N ASN A 265 -14.42 -41.94 16.88
CA ASN A 265 -15.78 -41.84 16.35
C ASN A 265 -16.12 -42.90 15.30
N ILE A 266 -15.16 -43.70 14.86
CA ILE A 266 -15.35 -44.85 13.98
C ILE A 266 -15.04 -46.08 14.77
N PRO A 267 -16.03 -46.78 15.33
CA PRO A 267 -15.79 -47.97 16.16
C PRO A 267 -15.16 -49.11 15.36
N TYR A 268 -14.26 -49.84 16.00
CA TYR A 268 -13.64 -51.04 15.44
C TYR A 268 -12.89 -50.84 14.14
N ASN A 269 -11.97 -49.83 14.12
CA ASN A 269 -11.20 -49.51 12.92
C ASN A 269 -9.75 -49.92 13.02
N GLU A 270 -9.17 -50.23 11.88
CA GLU A 270 -7.73 -50.51 11.69
C GLU A 270 -7.19 -49.55 10.66
N PRO A 271 -6.09 -48.79 10.95
CA PRO A 271 -5.46 -47.92 9.96
C PRO A 271 -4.74 -48.75 8.90
N ILE A 272 -4.86 -48.35 7.65
CA ILE A 272 -4.07 -48.93 6.56
C ILE A 272 -2.72 -48.23 6.56
N LEU A 273 -1.65 -49.02 6.66
CA LEU A 273 -0.29 -48.52 6.78
C LEU A 273 0.33 -48.32 5.39
N PHE A 274 0.93 -47.16 5.21
CA PHE A 274 1.67 -46.82 4.00
C PHE A 274 3.06 -46.34 4.38
N GLN A 275 3.98 -46.38 3.43
CA GLN A 275 5.27 -45.72 3.52
C GLN A 275 5.29 -44.54 2.56
N ASP A 276 5.79 -43.41 3.05
CA ASP A 276 5.95 -42.21 2.21
C ASP A 276 6.90 -42.53 1.04
N GLU A 277 6.50 -42.17 -0.16
CA GLU A 277 7.36 -42.28 -1.33
C GLU A 277 8.41 -41.18 -1.30
N THR A 278 9.54 -41.46 -0.68
CA THR A 278 10.67 -40.56 -0.50
C THR A 278 11.44 -40.22 -1.78
N THR A 279 10.98 -40.61 -2.96
CA THR A 279 11.68 -40.31 -4.21
C THR A 279 10.76 -39.97 -5.33
N PRO A 280 11.18 -39.00 -6.08
CA PRO A 280 11.74 -37.70 -5.86
C PRO A 280 10.78 -36.59 -6.30
N PRO A 281 11.08 -35.39 -6.10
CA PRO A 281 12.17 -34.78 -5.39
C PRO A 281 11.70 -34.27 -4.03
N ASN A 282 12.29 -34.79 -2.98
CA ASN A 282 12.31 -34.25 -1.63
C ASN A 282 11.21 -33.28 -1.28
N ARG A 283 10.01 -33.74 -1.10
CA ARG A 283 8.94 -32.94 -0.48
C ARG A 283 9.02 -32.97 1.04
N ASP A 284 9.92 -33.77 1.54
CA ASP A 284 10.24 -33.84 2.95
C ASP A 284 11.48 -33.01 3.27
N ASN A 285 11.29 -31.73 3.56
CA ASN A 285 12.32 -30.89 4.14
C ASN A 285 12.65 -31.28 5.59
N GLY A 286 12.68 -32.55 5.89
CA GLY A 286 12.91 -33.09 7.24
C GLY A 286 11.69 -33.04 8.14
N ASN A 287 10.52 -32.76 7.64
CA ASN A 287 9.26 -32.81 8.37
C ASN A 287 8.39 -33.94 7.84
N VAL A 288 8.14 -34.93 8.67
CA VAL A 288 7.34 -36.10 8.36
C VAL A 288 5.89 -35.69 8.11
N PHE A 289 5.47 -35.62 6.85
CA PHE A 289 4.08 -35.39 6.48
C PHE A 289 3.20 -36.58 6.78
N TYR A 290 3.79 -37.75 6.81
CA TYR A 290 3.10 -39.02 6.96
C TYR A 290 3.85 -39.89 7.94
N ASN A 291 3.16 -40.28 9.02
CA ASN A 291 3.74 -41.06 10.12
C ASN A 291 3.37 -42.53 10.05
N GLN A 292 3.35 -43.17 8.87
CA GLN A 292 2.95 -44.53 8.56
C GLN A 292 1.43 -44.78 8.51
N PHE A 293 0.58 -44.02 9.16
CA PHE A 293 -0.88 -44.23 9.17
C PHE A 293 -1.70 -42.96 8.98
N GLN A 294 -1.13 -41.78 9.18
CA GLN A 294 -1.87 -40.51 8.99
C GLN A 294 -1.00 -39.47 8.34
N PHE A 295 -1.63 -38.69 7.47
CA PHE A 295 -1.11 -37.47 6.93
C PHE A 295 -1.36 -36.34 7.91
N GLN A 296 -0.47 -35.40 8.05
CA GLN A 296 -0.64 -34.18 8.82
C GLN A 296 -0.55 -32.97 7.88
N ALA A 297 -1.58 -32.12 7.89
CA ALA A 297 -1.63 -30.90 7.10
C ALA A 297 -0.59 -29.88 7.60
N LYS A 298 0.22 -29.31 6.69
CA LYS A 298 1.23 -28.29 7.01
C LYS A 298 0.75 -26.87 6.78
N ALA A 299 -0.39 -26.70 6.17
CA ALA A 299 -0.98 -25.41 5.91
C ALA A 299 -2.50 -25.52 5.88
N ASN A 300 -3.16 -24.44 6.23
CA ASN A 300 -4.59 -24.29 6.00
C ASN A 300 -4.90 -24.42 4.51
N GLY A 301 -5.99 -25.10 4.18
CA GLY A 301 -6.40 -25.17 2.79
C GLY A 301 -7.34 -26.33 2.46
N THR A 302 -7.64 -26.46 1.19
CA THR A 302 -8.48 -27.53 0.66
C THR A 302 -7.61 -28.67 0.14
N TYR A 303 -7.92 -29.88 0.55
CA TYR A 303 -7.19 -31.10 0.21
C TYR A 303 -8.11 -32.08 -0.53
N ASP A 304 -7.66 -32.60 -1.67
CA ASP A 304 -8.35 -33.66 -2.46
C ASP A 304 -7.63 -35.00 -2.23
N PHE A 305 -8.10 -35.74 -1.25
CA PHE A 305 -7.53 -37.04 -0.90
C PHE A 305 -8.05 -38.15 -1.80
N LYS A 306 -7.17 -39.06 -2.16
CA LYS A 306 -7.48 -40.27 -2.93
C LYS A 306 -6.75 -41.47 -2.35
N PHE A 307 -7.48 -42.55 -2.28
CA PHE A 307 -6.95 -43.87 -1.94
C PHE A 307 -7.18 -44.80 -3.12
N SER A 308 -6.11 -45.16 -3.81
CA SER A 308 -6.08 -46.22 -4.82
C SER A 308 -5.69 -47.53 -4.18
N PHE A 309 -6.55 -48.49 -4.24
CA PHE A 309 -6.33 -49.75 -3.56
C PHE A 309 -6.54 -50.98 -4.44
N SER A 310 -5.83 -52.05 -4.09
CA SER A 310 -6.12 -53.42 -4.51
C SER A 310 -6.13 -54.28 -3.26
N LEU A 311 -7.17 -55.05 -3.09
CA LEU A 311 -7.25 -56.00 -1.99
C LEU A 311 -7.76 -57.35 -2.46
N ASP A 312 -7.39 -58.39 -1.75
CA ASP A 312 -8.06 -59.68 -1.86
C ASP A 312 -8.67 -60.11 -0.52
N VAL A 313 -9.60 -61.00 -0.59
CA VAL A 313 -10.26 -61.57 0.57
C VAL A 313 -9.98 -63.07 0.58
N THR A 314 -9.38 -63.53 1.65
CA THR A 314 -9.12 -64.95 1.86
C THR A 314 -10.05 -65.52 2.94
N HIS A 315 -10.52 -66.74 2.76
CA HIS A 315 -11.30 -67.48 3.75
C HIS A 315 -11.02 -68.98 3.66
N ASN A 316 -11.13 -69.65 4.77
CA ASN A 316 -10.87 -71.13 4.88
C ASN A 316 -12.15 -71.97 4.72
N CYS A 317 -13.19 -71.40 4.13
CA CYS A 317 -14.44 -72.18 3.95
C CYS A 317 -14.37 -73.00 2.69
N VAL A 318 -14.60 -74.35 2.84
CA VAL A 318 -14.72 -75.29 1.73
C VAL A 318 -16.12 -75.27 1.22
N ASN A 319 -16.35 -74.88 -0.11
CA ASN A 319 -17.63 -74.63 -0.74
C ASN A 319 -18.46 -73.48 -0.16
N PRO A 320 -18.03 -72.28 -0.27
CA PRO A 320 -18.75 -71.10 0.20
C PRO A 320 -20.07 -70.79 -0.56
N THR A 321 -20.34 -71.52 -1.61
CA THR A 321 -21.41 -71.22 -2.59
C THR A 321 -22.86 -71.45 -2.11
N ALA A 322 -23.07 -72.07 -0.97
CA ALA A 322 -24.37 -72.47 -0.52
C ALA A 322 -25.05 -71.52 0.51
N TYR A 323 -24.32 -70.72 1.26
CA TYR A 323 -24.88 -69.96 2.39
C TYR A 323 -24.19 -68.62 2.72
N VAL A 324 -23.64 -67.91 1.78
CA VAL A 324 -23.28 -66.50 2.03
C VAL A 324 -24.60 -65.70 1.78
N PRO A 325 -25.12 -64.98 2.79
CA PRO A 325 -26.22 -64.11 2.59
C PRO A 325 -25.95 -63.14 1.44
N ARG A 326 -26.94 -62.85 0.61
CA ARG A 326 -26.79 -61.82 -0.46
C ARG A 326 -26.21 -60.58 0.11
N ASN A 327 -25.07 -60.10 -0.45
CA ASN A 327 -24.37 -58.86 -0.04
C ASN A 327 -23.78 -58.92 1.40
N TYR A 328 -22.84 -59.81 1.62
CA TYR A 328 -22.10 -59.87 2.88
C TYR A 328 -21.07 -58.74 2.96
N GLN A 329 -21.31 -57.76 3.83
CA GLN A 329 -20.42 -56.63 4.03
C GLN A 329 -19.26 -57.07 4.92
N LEU A 330 -18.05 -57.16 4.35
CA LEU A 330 -16.81 -57.48 5.06
C LEU A 330 -16.32 -56.35 5.93
N GLY A 331 -16.64 -55.11 5.55
CA GLY A 331 -16.25 -53.91 6.21
C GLY A 331 -16.45 -52.68 5.34
N THR A 332 -16.00 -51.53 5.81
CA THR A 332 -16.01 -50.28 5.07
C THR A 332 -14.64 -49.62 5.12
N ILE A 333 -14.15 -49.21 3.96
CA ILE A 333 -12.95 -48.37 3.85
C ILE A 333 -13.40 -46.93 4.00
N TYR A 334 -12.74 -46.17 4.84
CA TYR A 334 -12.94 -44.74 5.05
C TYR A 334 -11.69 -43.97 4.74
N ILE A 335 -11.84 -42.79 4.15
CA ILE A 335 -10.89 -41.68 4.30
C ILE A 335 -11.49 -40.76 5.36
N VAL A 336 -10.74 -40.46 6.41
CA VAL A 336 -11.16 -39.63 7.54
C VAL A 336 -10.25 -38.46 7.71
N SER A 337 -10.80 -37.30 8.15
CA SER A 337 -10.02 -36.23 8.70
C SER A 337 -10.32 -36.07 10.19
N SER A 338 -9.31 -35.67 10.96
CA SER A 338 -9.45 -35.36 12.37
C SER A 338 -8.94 -33.95 12.63
N SER A 339 -9.82 -33.12 13.17
CA SER A 339 -9.53 -31.80 13.64
C SER A 339 -9.86 -31.73 15.14
N PHE A 340 -8.87 -31.38 15.96
CA PHE A 340 -9.01 -31.33 17.43
C PHE A 340 -9.63 -32.59 18.07
N GLY A 341 -9.37 -33.79 17.49
CA GLY A 341 -9.89 -35.04 18.00
C GLY A 341 -11.32 -35.41 17.58
N ASN A 342 -11.91 -34.65 16.68
CA ASN A 342 -13.19 -34.95 16.05
C ASN A 342 -12.96 -35.58 14.68
N ASP A 343 -13.23 -36.86 14.56
CA ASP A 343 -13.07 -37.60 13.31
C ASP A 343 -14.29 -37.43 12.42
N THR A 344 -14.04 -37.00 11.20
CA THR A 344 -15.08 -36.82 10.19
C THR A 344 -14.79 -37.66 8.96
N PRO A 345 -15.67 -38.56 8.54
CA PRO A 345 -15.50 -39.27 7.28
C PRO A 345 -15.55 -38.32 6.09
N ILE A 346 -14.48 -38.29 5.28
CA ILE A 346 -14.39 -37.57 4.03
C ILE A 346 -15.04 -38.36 2.90
N ALA A 347 -14.77 -39.64 2.88
CA ALA A 347 -15.31 -40.59 1.91
C ALA A 347 -15.35 -42.02 2.48
N SER A 348 -16.25 -42.83 1.98
CA SER A 348 -16.36 -44.24 2.40
C SER A 348 -16.80 -45.16 1.26
N ILE A 349 -16.33 -46.41 1.29
CA ILE A 349 -16.75 -47.45 0.36
C ILE A 349 -16.90 -48.77 1.09
N PRO A 350 -18.07 -49.43 1.03
CA PRO A 350 -18.24 -50.75 1.60
C PRO A 350 -17.54 -51.80 0.75
N VAL A 351 -16.87 -52.73 1.41
CA VAL A 351 -16.30 -53.97 0.81
C VAL A 351 -17.30 -55.06 0.99
N ILE A 352 -17.92 -55.51 -0.11
CA ILE A 352 -19.01 -56.47 -0.09
C ILE A 352 -18.62 -57.76 -0.83
N LEU A 353 -18.65 -58.90 -0.12
CA LEU A 353 -18.46 -60.21 -0.75
C LEU A 353 -19.83 -60.65 -1.30
N LYS A 354 -19.88 -60.96 -2.60
CA LYS A 354 -21.05 -61.53 -3.25
C LYS A 354 -20.84 -62.99 -3.51
N PRO A 355 -21.88 -63.84 -3.31
CA PRO A 355 -21.80 -65.23 -3.68
C PRO A 355 -21.70 -65.39 -5.20
N SER A 356 -21.04 -66.48 -5.64
CA SER A 356 -20.99 -66.87 -7.06
C SER A 356 -22.33 -67.40 -7.50
N ASP A 357 -23.30 -66.59 -7.81
CA ASP A 357 -24.46 -66.98 -8.52
C ASP A 357 -24.24 -66.74 -10.01
N SER A 358 -24.62 -67.72 -10.83
CA SER A 358 -24.50 -67.74 -12.27
C SER A 358 -25.44 -66.72 -12.98
N SER A 359 -25.75 -65.63 -12.34
CA SER A 359 -26.51 -64.51 -12.87
C SER A 359 -25.64 -63.26 -13.04
N PRO A 360 -25.62 -62.65 -14.24
CA PRO A 360 -24.64 -61.64 -14.60
C PRO A 360 -24.95 -60.22 -14.08
N ASN A 361 -25.80 -60.02 -13.08
CA ASN A 361 -26.12 -58.67 -12.57
C ASN A 361 -25.29 -58.28 -11.38
N VAL A 362 -23.97 -58.05 -11.61
CA VAL A 362 -23.01 -57.55 -10.63
C VAL A 362 -22.90 -56.03 -10.68
N SER A 363 -23.70 -55.38 -11.48
CA SER A 363 -23.54 -53.92 -11.73
C SER A 363 -24.06 -53.00 -10.64
N ASP A 364 -24.83 -53.48 -9.66
CA ASP A 364 -25.56 -52.56 -8.75
C ASP A 364 -24.93 -52.33 -7.37
N ALA A 365 -23.78 -52.93 -7.06
CA ALA A 365 -23.25 -52.86 -5.70
C ALA A 365 -22.15 -51.84 -5.43
N LEU A 366 -21.60 -51.22 -6.46
CA LEU A 366 -20.55 -50.18 -6.33
C LEU A 366 -20.75 -49.08 -7.36
N ASN A 367 -21.77 -48.27 -7.12
CA ASN A 367 -21.90 -46.99 -7.81
C ASN A 367 -20.95 -45.97 -7.13
N VAL A 368 -19.66 -46.07 -7.44
CA VAL A 368 -18.69 -45.01 -7.13
C VAL A 368 -18.28 -44.41 -8.44
N SER A 369 -18.44 -43.16 -8.56
CA SER A 369 -18.22 -42.37 -9.78
C SER A 369 -16.75 -42.26 -10.24
N ALA A 370 -15.90 -43.20 -9.85
CA ALA A 370 -14.54 -43.32 -10.37
C ALA A 370 -13.98 -44.72 -10.15
N GLY A 371 -13.97 -45.50 -11.19
CA GLY A 371 -13.20 -46.76 -11.24
C GLY A 371 -14.06 -48.04 -11.24
N SER A 372 -13.93 -48.82 -12.27
CA SER A 372 -14.60 -50.11 -12.39
C SER A 372 -14.04 -51.10 -11.39
N THR A 373 -14.89 -51.63 -10.52
CA THR A 373 -14.60 -52.77 -9.69
C THR A 373 -14.97 -54.03 -10.43
N ASN A 374 -13.99 -54.88 -10.73
CA ASN A 374 -14.24 -56.20 -11.26
C ASN A 374 -14.21 -57.22 -10.11
N LEU A 375 -15.35 -57.79 -9.80
CA LEU A 375 -15.46 -58.98 -8.95
C LEU A 375 -15.13 -60.19 -9.81
N VAL A 376 -14.00 -60.84 -9.61
CA VAL A 376 -13.64 -62.11 -10.25
C VAL A 376 -13.96 -63.21 -9.26
N ASN A 377 -15.04 -63.93 -9.54
CA ASN A 377 -15.42 -65.12 -8.79
C ASN A 377 -15.05 -66.36 -9.62
N GLN A 378 -14.13 -67.12 -9.14
CA GLN A 378 -13.82 -68.43 -9.67
C GLN A 378 -13.54 -69.32 -8.47
N GLY A 379 -14.45 -70.15 -8.05
CA GLY A 379 -14.21 -71.31 -7.21
C GLY A 379 -13.03 -71.32 -6.26
N ALA A 380 -12.39 -70.20 -6.08
CA ALA A 380 -11.21 -70.02 -5.31
C ALA A 380 -11.55 -69.32 -3.98
N THR A 381 -10.83 -69.71 -2.97
CA THR A 381 -10.92 -69.14 -1.64
C THR A 381 -10.51 -67.62 -1.56
N THR A 382 -10.38 -66.95 -2.71
CA THR A 382 -9.90 -65.57 -2.80
C THR A 382 -10.73 -64.73 -3.80
N ALA A 383 -11.22 -63.59 -3.37
CA ALA A 383 -11.87 -62.56 -4.23
C ALA A 383 -10.97 -61.35 -4.26
N VAL A 384 -10.80 -60.76 -5.45
CA VAL A 384 -9.95 -59.55 -5.67
C VAL A 384 -10.82 -58.32 -5.96
N TYR A 385 -10.51 -57.24 -5.29
CA TYR A 385 -11.14 -55.95 -5.47
C TYR A 385 -10.08 -54.87 -5.78
N SER A 386 -10.42 -53.94 -6.62
CA SER A 386 -9.60 -52.73 -6.83
C SER A 386 -10.48 -51.51 -7.06
N GLY A 387 -10.02 -50.36 -6.64
CA GLY A 387 -10.77 -49.13 -6.80
C GLY A 387 -10.00 -47.90 -6.38
N ILE A 388 -10.63 -46.74 -6.56
CA ILE A 388 -10.16 -45.49 -6.06
C ILE A 388 -11.27 -44.86 -5.23
N LEU A 389 -10.98 -44.59 -3.96
CA LEU A 389 -11.84 -43.79 -3.07
C LEU A 389 -11.30 -42.37 -3.02
N GLY A 390 -12.13 -41.35 -3.08
CA GLY A 390 -11.65 -39.97 -2.99
C GLY A 390 -12.68 -39.03 -2.37
N GLY A 391 -12.19 -37.94 -1.80
CA GLY A 391 -13.00 -36.88 -1.23
C GLY A 391 -12.22 -35.60 -0.97
N ILE A 392 -12.94 -34.49 -0.93
CA ILE A 392 -12.39 -33.16 -0.72
C ILE A 392 -12.77 -32.68 0.69
N VAL A 393 -11.80 -32.09 1.40
CA VAL A 393 -11.98 -31.54 2.75
C VAL A 393 -11.14 -30.28 2.96
N SER A 394 -11.66 -29.33 3.72
CA SER A 394 -10.89 -28.19 4.21
C SER A 394 -10.24 -28.58 5.54
N MET A 395 -8.94 -28.38 5.65
CA MET A 395 -8.15 -28.70 6.85
C MET A 395 -7.39 -27.49 7.33
N ALA A 396 -7.25 -27.36 8.63
CA ALA A 396 -6.33 -26.43 9.26
C ALA A 396 -4.92 -27.04 9.35
N GLU A 397 -3.92 -26.21 9.58
CA GLU A 397 -2.58 -26.67 9.89
C GLU A 397 -2.60 -27.59 11.12
N ASN A 398 -1.91 -28.73 11.02
CA ASN A 398 -1.86 -29.80 11.99
C ASN A 398 -3.09 -30.73 12.07
N ASP A 399 -4.16 -30.49 11.30
CA ASP A 399 -5.21 -31.48 11.13
C ASP A 399 -4.65 -32.75 10.46
N THR A 400 -5.26 -33.88 10.72
CA THR A 400 -4.78 -35.15 10.18
C THR A 400 -5.78 -35.83 9.26
N ALA A 401 -5.31 -36.63 8.32
CA ALA A 401 -6.13 -37.51 7.49
C ALA A 401 -5.54 -38.91 7.40
N ALA A 402 -6.40 -39.90 7.37
CA ALA A 402 -5.99 -41.31 7.31
C ALA A 402 -6.95 -42.18 6.49
N VAL A 403 -6.49 -43.36 6.09
CA VAL A 403 -7.31 -44.41 5.52
C VAL A 403 -7.54 -45.49 6.58
N LEU A 404 -8.78 -45.80 6.84
CA LEU A 404 -9.18 -46.79 7.83
C LEU A 404 -10.00 -47.91 7.18
N PHE A 405 -9.85 -49.09 7.67
CA PHE A 405 -10.79 -50.20 7.40
C PHE A 405 -11.57 -50.51 8.66
N ALA A 406 -12.87 -50.39 8.62
CA ALA A 406 -13.75 -50.83 9.71
C ALA A 406 -14.37 -52.18 9.35
N PRO A 407 -13.94 -53.26 10.02
CA PRO A 407 -14.48 -54.60 9.75
C PRO A 407 -15.97 -54.70 10.04
N GLY A 408 -16.69 -55.45 9.25
CA GLY A 408 -18.14 -55.65 9.38
C GLY A 408 -18.48 -57.02 9.98
N PHE A 409 -18.23 -57.23 11.19
CA PHE A 409 -18.58 -58.38 12.08
C PHE A 409 -19.35 -59.55 11.45
N GLY A 410 -18.73 -60.40 10.66
CA GLY A 410 -19.46 -61.53 10.06
C GLY A 410 -18.60 -62.75 9.85
N LYS A 411 -19.19 -63.87 10.20
CA LYS A 411 -18.59 -65.21 9.95
C LYS A 411 -19.07 -65.72 8.63
N ILE A 412 -18.21 -66.39 7.86
CA ILE A 412 -18.55 -67.19 6.73
C ILE A 412 -18.74 -68.65 7.23
N TYR A 413 -19.91 -69.14 6.93
CA TYR A 413 -20.27 -70.55 7.35
C TYR A 413 -19.92 -71.54 6.24
N SER A 414 -19.29 -72.66 6.60
CA SER A 414 -19.09 -73.85 5.73
C SER A 414 -20.33 -74.68 5.79
N THR A 415 -20.89 -75.02 4.69
CA THR A 415 -21.92 -76.05 4.62
C THR A 415 -21.29 -77.32 4.26
N THR A 416 -21.22 -78.25 5.21
CA THR A 416 -21.31 -79.64 4.89
C THR A 416 -22.74 -80.00 4.60
N ALA A 417 -22.98 -80.39 3.37
CA ALA A 417 -24.34 -80.68 2.90
C ALA A 417 -25.10 -81.57 3.91
N SER A 418 -26.15 -80.99 4.51
CA SER A 418 -27.20 -81.83 5.07
C SER A 418 -28.24 -82.10 3.95
N PRO A 419 -28.55 -83.35 3.63
CA PRO A 419 -29.44 -83.71 2.54
C PRO A 419 -30.93 -83.38 2.79
N LEU A 420 -31.25 -82.74 3.86
CA LEU A 420 -32.62 -82.44 4.28
C LEU A 420 -32.67 -80.96 4.68
N GLY A 421 -33.06 -80.10 3.86
CA GLY A 421 -33.43 -78.71 3.97
C GLY A 421 -33.57 -78.03 5.35
N GLY A 422 -32.60 -78.29 6.26
CA GLY A 422 -32.54 -77.75 7.59
C GLY A 422 -31.69 -76.50 7.66
N ILE A 423 -32.07 -75.62 8.51
CA ILE A 423 -31.33 -74.40 8.89
C ILE A 423 -29.91 -74.81 9.21
N PRO A 424 -28.87 -74.23 8.65
CA PRO A 424 -27.47 -74.51 8.97
C PRO A 424 -27.23 -74.38 10.47
N ASP A 425 -26.60 -75.43 11.03
CA ASP A 425 -26.20 -75.45 12.42
C ASP A 425 -25.18 -74.22 12.66
N GLN A 426 -25.63 -73.30 13.39
CA GLN A 426 -24.83 -72.13 13.75
C GLN A 426 -23.52 -72.44 14.48
N ASN A 427 -23.30 -73.66 14.85
CA ASN A 427 -22.14 -74.14 15.56
C ASN A 427 -20.96 -74.56 14.67
N GLN A 428 -21.07 -74.53 13.35
CA GLN A 428 -19.97 -74.85 12.40
C GLN A 428 -19.43 -73.61 11.67
N ALA A 429 -19.25 -72.53 12.34
CA ALA A 429 -18.52 -71.39 11.82
C ALA A 429 -17.04 -71.66 11.77
N THR A 430 -16.48 -71.79 10.58
CA THR A 430 -15.14 -72.22 10.40
C THR A 430 -14.06 -71.18 10.23
N SER A 431 -14.36 -69.97 9.84
CA SER A 431 -13.35 -68.94 9.84
C SER A 431 -13.94 -67.54 9.66
N TYR A 432 -13.23 -66.58 10.14
CA TYR A 432 -13.41 -65.19 9.73
C TYR A 432 -12.69 -64.91 8.44
N PRO A 433 -13.23 -64.19 7.48
CA PRO A 433 -12.49 -63.79 6.29
C PRO A 433 -11.40 -62.83 6.68
N THR A 434 -10.29 -62.89 5.96
CA THR A 434 -9.19 -61.93 6.08
C THR A 434 -9.18 -61.04 4.84
N VAL A 435 -9.18 -59.71 5.05
CA VAL A 435 -9.02 -58.72 3.99
C VAL A 435 -7.55 -58.38 3.89
N ASN A 436 -6.94 -58.62 2.72
CA ASN A 436 -5.54 -58.37 2.46
C ASN A 436 -5.38 -57.17 1.52
N PHE A 437 -4.95 -56.06 2.03
CA PHE A 437 -4.56 -54.90 1.20
C PHE A 437 -3.21 -55.17 0.54
N LYS A 438 -3.19 -55.12 -0.79
CA LYS A 438 -2.00 -55.48 -1.58
C LYS A 438 -0.96 -54.38 -1.64
N ILE A 439 0.25 -54.78 -1.94
CA ILE A 439 1.38 -53.89 -2.28
C ILE A 439 0.96 -52.94 -3.41
N ASN A 440 1.42 -51.69 -3.35
CA ASN A 440 1.08 -50.57 -4.27
C ASN A 440 -0.33 -49.98 -4.08
N SER A 441 -1.07 -50.36 -3.07
CA SER A 441 -2.16 -49.49 -2.63
C SER A 441 -1.58 -48.16 -2.18
N SER A 442 -2.14 -47.04 -2.63
CA SER A 442 -1.56 -45.73 -2.39
C SER A 442 -2.59 -44.73 -1.90
N PHE A 443 -2.20 -43.98 -0.86
CA PHE A 443 -2.93 -42.84 -0.33
C PHE A 443 -2.19 -41.59 -0.74
N TYR A 444 -2.90 -40.64 -1.37
CA TYR A 444 -2.29 -39.46 -1.90
C TYR A 444 -3.25 -38.29 -1.95
N CYS A 445 -2.69 -37.09 -1.97
CA CYS A 445 -3.39 -35.84 -2.24
C CYS A 445 -2.76 -35.18 -3.47
N ASN A 446 -3.57 -34.91 -4.48
CA ASN A 446 -3.19 -34.22 -5.68
C ASN A 446 -4.09 -32.99 -5.83
N LEU A 447 -3.51 -31.83 -6.06
CA LEU A 447 -4.29 -30.66 -6.42
C LEU A 447 -4.74 -30.81 -7.87
N ASN A 448 -6.04 -30.89 -8.09
CA ASN A 448 -6.63 -30.88 -9.43
C ASN A 448 -6.62 -29.48 -10.06
N ASN A 449 -6.48 -28.44 -9.23
CA ASN A 449 -6.41 -27.05 -9.62
C ASN A 449 -5.45 -26.32 -8.67
N ASN A 450 -4.48 -25.61 -9.25
CA ASN A 450 -3.52 -24.80 -8.48
C ASN A 450 -4.08 -23.43 -8.10
N SER A 451 -5.39 -23.21 -8.18
CA SER A 451 -6.01 -21.96 -7.75
C SER A 451 -6.21 -21.89 -6.24
N VAL A 452 -6.03 -20.70 -5.69
CA VAL A 452 -6.31 -20.41 -4.28
C VAL A 452 -7.80 -20.57 -4.02
N GLN A 453 -8.15 -21.31 -2.99
CA GLN A 453 -9.53 -21.58 -2.56
C GLN A 453 -9.81 -20.91 -1.21
N SER A 454 -11.08 -20.81 -0.84
CA SER A 454 -11.49 -20.33 0.49
C SER A 454 -10.83 -21.18 1.59
N GLY A 455 -10.26 -20.52 2.59
CA GLY A 455 -9.44 -21.13 3.63
C GLY A 455 -7.94 -21.15 3.36
N ASP A 456 -7.53 -20.88 2.11
CA ASP A 456 -6.12 -20.83 1.75
C ASP A 456 -5.47 -19.53 2.17
N THR A 457 -4.15 -19.54 2.41
CA THR A 457 -3.38 -18.32 2.65
C THR A 457 -3.09 -17.62 1.32
N ILE A 458 -3.50 -16.37 1.22
CA ILE A 458 -3.10 -15.45 0.16
C ILE A 458 -1.68 -14.95 0.44
N ILE A 459 -0.77 -15.23 -0.48
CA ILE A 459 0.53 -14.53 -0.55
C ILE A 459 0.30 -13.26 -1.36
N LEU A 460 0.21 -12.11 -0.66
CA LEU A 460 -0.31 -10.89 -1.27
C LEU A 460 0.51 -10.39 -2.46
N SER A 461 1.83 -10.58 -2.45
CA SER A 461 2.70 -10.22 -3.58
C SER A 461 2.32 -10.95 -4.88
N ASN A 462 1.68 -12.14 -4.81
CA ASN A 462 1.21 -12.86 -5.99
C ASN A 462 0.01 -12.21 -6.68
N ALA A 463 -0.66 -11.27 -6.01
CA ALA A 463 -1.70 -10.47 -6.66
C ALA A 463 -1.11 -9.41 -7.61
N LEU A 464 0.20 -9.12 -7.51
CA LEU A 464 0.90 -8.22 -8.40
C LEU A 464 1.42 -8.92 -9.66
N PRO A 465 1.53 -8.22 -10.81
CA PRO A 465 2.11 -8.78 -12.03
C PRO A 465 3.58 -9.18 -11.83
N ASP A 466 3.97 -10.31 -12.41
CA ASP A 466 5.32 -10.89 -12.28
C ASP A 466 6.39 -10.24 -13.18
N LYS A 467 5.99 -9.57 -14.27
CA LYS A 467 6.91 -9.08 -15.31
C LYS A 467 7.06 -7.56 -15.36
N ILE A 468 6.45 -6.84 -14.43
CA ILE A 468 6.55 -5.38 -14.37
C ILE A 468 7.67 -5.00 -13.43
N LYS A 469 8.61 -4.20 -13.90
CA LYS A 469 9.70 -3.67 -13.09
C LYS A 469 9.19 -2.57 -12.15
N GLN A 470 9.80 -2.47 -10.99
CA GLN A 470 9.48 -1.41 -10.02
C GLN A 470 9.76 -0.02 -10.63
N SER A 471 10.80 0.11 -11.48
CA SER A 471 11.09 1.36 -12.21
C SER A 471 9.95 1.77 -13.16
N ASP A 472 9.37 0.81 -13.89
CA ASP A 472 8.29 1.10 -14.83
C ASP A 472 7.02 1.52 -14.10
N PHE A 473 6.74 0.86 -12.97
CA PHE A 473 5.63 1.23 -12.09
C PHE A 473 5.81 2.64 -11.53
N PHE A 474 6.95 2.95 -10.94
CA PHE A 474 7.22 4.26 -10.36
C PHE A 474 7.23 5.36 -11.42
N ASN A 475 7.84 5.12 -12.59
CA ASN A 475 7.81 6.06 -13.72
C ASN A 475 6.39 6.33 -14.21
N SER A 476 5.51 5.34 -14.20
CA SER A 476 4.11 5.56 -14.58
C SER A 476 3.35 6.40 -13.56
N ILE A 477 3.64 6.25 -12.27
CA ILE A 477 3.09 7.16 -11.23
C ILE A 477 3.63 8.59 -11.45
N ILE A 478 4.93 8.75 -11.74
CA ILE A 478 5.52 10.05 -12.07
C ILE A 478 4.82 10.69 -13.29
N LYS A 479 4.62 9.93 -14.35
CA LYS A 479 3.94 10.40 -15.58
C LYS A 479 2.47 10.72 -15.32
N MET A 480 1.77 9.90 -14.53
CA MET A 480 0.36 10.07 -14.25
C MET A 480 0.05 11.41 -13.57
N PHE A 481 0.87 11.79 -12.61
CA PHE A 481 0.68 12.98 -11.78
C PHE A 481 1.71 14.08 -12.04
N ASN A 482 2.52 13.96 -13.10
CA ASN A 482 3.58 14.90 -13.44
C ASN A 482 4.45 15.24 -12.21
N LEU A 483 4.94 14.18 -11.52
CA LEU A 483 5.71 14.33 -10.30
C LEU A 483 7.13 14.80 -10.62
N PHE A 484 7.61 15.73 -9.82
CA PHE A 484 9.01 16.13 -9.75
C PHE A 484 9.66 15.43 -8.59
N VAL A 485 10.89 14.96 -8.82
CA VAL A 485 11.65 14.18 -7.84
C VAL A 485 13.01 14.86 -7.66
N GLU A 486 13.30 15.28 -6.44
CA GLU A 486 14.56 15.92 -6.07
C GLU A 486 15.17 15.21 -4.85
N VAL A 487 16.48 15.15 -4.78
CA VAL A 487 17.18 14.60 -3.62
C VAL A 487 17.25 15.66 -2.52
N ASP A 488 16.90 15.29 -1.30
CA ASP A 488 17.03 16.18 -0.14
C ASP A 488 18.49 16.56 0.10
N LYS A 489 18.78 17.86 0.20
CA LYS A 489 20.16 18.37 0.35
C LYS A 489 20.86 17.92 1.62
N THR A 490 20.08 17.68 2.67
CA THR A 490 20.63 17.29 3.98
C THR A 490 20.76 15.78 4.12
N ASN A 491 19.89 15.03 3.43
CA ASN A 491 19.88 13.58 3.46
C ASN A 491 19.82 12.99 2.04
N PRO A 492 20.95 12.58 1.46
CA PRO A 492 21.01 12.07 0.09
C PRO A 492 20.18 10.78 -0.13
N LYS A 493 19.78 10.06 0.92
CA LYS A 493 18.88 8.90 0.86
C LYS A 493 17.42 9.27 1.02
N LYS A 494 17.08 10.54 0.99
CA LYS A 494 15.70 11.03 1.07
C LYS A 494 15.34 11.79 -0.20
N LEU A 495 14.21 11.45 -0.80
CA LEU A 495 13.67 12.13 -1.97
C LEU A 495 12.52 13.06 -1.59
N ILE A 496 12.44 14.20 -2.24
CA ILE A 496 11.28 15.10 -2.21
C ILE A 496 10.49 14.84 -3.48
N ILE A 497 9.21 14.49 -3.35
CA ILE A 497 8.37 14.06 -4.46
C ILE A 497 7.05 14.82 -4.40
N GLU A 498 6.83 15.72 -5.36
CA GLU A 498 5.60 16.52 -5.43
C GLU A 498 5.14 16.69 -6.88
N PRO A 499 3.83 16.83 -7.14
CA PRO A 499 3.34 17.26 -8.45
C PRO A 499 3.90 18.62 -8.84
N ARG A 500 4.13 18.82 -10.14
CA ARG A 500 4.70 20.06 -10.66
C ARG A 500 4.01 21.33 -10.12
N PRO A 501 2.69 21.44 -10.05
CA PRO A 501 2.05 22.64 -9.52
C PRO A 501 2.45 22.98 -8.08
N THR A 502 2.52 22.00 -7.21
CA THR A 502 2.87 22.18 -5.79
C THR A 502 4.38 22.19 -5.54
N PHE A 503 5.16 21.56 -6.40
CA PHE A 503 6.62 21.52 -6.29
C PHE A 503 7.22 22.93 -6.23
N TYR A 504 6.76 23.81 -7.12
CA TYR A 504 7.28 25.17 -7.22
C TYR A 504 6.70 26.16 -6.20
N THR A 505 5.73 25.78 -5.40
CA THR A 505 5.11 26.71 -4.43
C THR A 505 5.97 26.94 -3.17
N SER A 506 6.96 26.07 -2.94
CA SER A 506 7.83 26.14 -1.76
C SER A 506 9.17 26.84 -2.00
N GLY A 507 9.46 27.28 -3.22
CA GLY A 507 10.69 27.99 -3.58
C GLY A 507 10.67 29.46 -3.15
N VAL A 508 11.87 30.04 -3.08
CA VAL A 508 12.09 31.47 -2.82
C VAL A 508 12.47 32.19 -4.12
N THR A 509 12.42 33.52 -4.10
CA THR A 509 12.88 34.29 -5.24
C THR A 509 14.31 34.76 -5.03
N ASN A 510 15.20 34.38 -5.93
CA ASN A 510 16.62 34.77 -5.95
C ASN A 510 16.84 35.87 -6.99
N ASP A 511 17.38 37.02 -6.60
CA ASP A 511 17.75 38.07 -7.53
C ASP A 511 19.13 37.77 -8.13
N TRP A 512 19.16 37.43 -9.41
CA TRP A 512 20.36 37.17 -10.20
C TRP A 512 20.65 38.29 -11.22
N SER A 513 20.07 39.46 -11.07
CA SER A 513 20.25 40.59 -11.98
C SER A 513 21.72 40.99 -12.15
N LEU A 514 22.52 40.92 -11.08
CA LEU A 514 23.95 41.25 -11.12
C LEU A 514 24.86 40.06 -11.50
N LYS A 515 24.32 38.86 -11.72
CA LYS A 515 25.08 37.65 -12.07
C LYS A 515 25.19 37.40 -13.57
N LEU A 516 24.29 37.97 -14.38
CA LEU A 516 24.34 37.81 -15.82
C LEU A 516 25.56 38.50 -16.43
N ASP A 517 26.37 37.76 -17.18
CA ASP A 517 27.54 38.25 -17.89
C ASP A 517 27.15 38.77 -19.26
N TYR A 518 26.99 40.10 -19.37
CA TYR A 518 26.63 40.78 -20.61
C TYR A 518 27.77 40.77 -21.65
N SER A 519 28.96 40.36 -21.30
CA SER A 519 30.08 40.22 -22.27
C SER A 519 29.94 38.96 -23.14
N LYS A 520 29.11 38.03 -22.77
CA LYS A 520 28.82 36.77 -23.47
C LYS A 520 27.51 36.86 -24.23
N GLU A 521 27.42 36.10 -25.28
CA GLU A 521 26.18 35.99 -26.07
C GLU A 521 25.06 35.39 -25.25
N THR A 522 23.91 36.03 -25.27
CA THR A 522 22.65 35.51 -24.77
C THR A 522 21.79 35.03 -25.91
N LYS A 523 21.13 33.89 -25.71
CA LYS A 523 20.22 33.30 -26.71
C LYS A 523 18.81 33.21 -26.13
N ILE A 524 17.86 33.78 -26.85
CA ILE A 524 16.45 33.65 -26.53
C ILE A 524 15.77 32.84 -27.64
N VAL A 525 15.13 31.75 -27.26
CA VAL A 525 14.39 30.90 -28.20
C VAL A 525 12.91 30.89 -27.80
N PRO A 526 12.00 31.21 -28.72
CA PRO A 526 10.58 31.01 -28.48
C PRO A 526 10.31 29.53 -28.15
N MET A 527 9.60 29.25 -27.06
CA MET A 527 9.34 27.86 -26.62
C MET A 527 8.60 27.05 -27.68
N GLY A 528 7.71 27.70 -28.45
CA GLY A 528 6.97 27.10 -29.53
C GLY A 528 7.84 26.40 -30.58
N ASP A 529 9.09 26.85 -30.77
CA ASP A 529 9.99 26.26 -31.77
C ASP A 529 10.78 25.04 -31.27
N LEU A 530 10.73 24.78 -29.98
CA LEU A 530 11.48 23.69 -29.32
C LEU A 530 10.64 22.42 -29.11
N ASN A 531 9.36 22.46 -29.40
CA ASN A 531 8.38 21.45 -28.99
C ASN A 531 7.90 20.60 -30.16
N ASN A 532 7.19 19.52 -29.83
CA ASN A 532 6.46 18.73 -30.82
C ASN A 532 5.07 19.33 -31.05
N LYS A 533 4.49 19.06 -32.23
CA LYS A 533 3.17 19.56 -32.55
C LYS A 533 2.08 18.94 -31.70
N THR A 534 2.20 17.65 -31.41
CA THR A 534 1.17 16.86 -30.74
C THR A 534 1.71 16.27 -29.45
N TYR A 535 0.94 16.37 -28.39
CA TYR A 535 1.15 15.70 -27.12
C TYR A 535 -0.01 14.75 -26.86
N LEU A 536 0.28 13.45 -26.74
CA LEU A 536 -0.68 12.41 -26.46
C LEU A 536 -0.46 11.86 -25.06
N PHE A 537 -1.47 11.97 -24.19
CA PHE A 537 -1.49 11.39 -22.86
C PHE A 537 -2.45 10.22 -22.86
N THR A 538 -1.94 9.02 -22.57
CA THR A 538 -2.73 7.81 -22.76
C THR A 538 -2.38 6.72 -21.75
N TYR A 539 -3.36 5.90 -21.50
CA TYR A 539 -3.21 4.59 -20.89
C TYR A 539 -2.71 3.57 -21.92
N LYS A 540 -2.19 2.46 -21.47
CA LYS A 540 -1.85 1.33 -22.33
C LYS A 540 -3.10 0.62 -22.80
N GLN A 541 -3.24 0.41 -24.09
CA GLN A 541 -4.36 -0.35 -24.65
C GLN A 541 -4.44 -1.76 -24.06
N ASP A 542 -5.65 -2.25 -23.76
CA ASP A 542 -5.90 -3.62 -23.33
C ASP A 542 -6.90 -4.33 -24.27
N ASN A 543 -6.99 -5.64 -24.13
CA ASN A 543 -7.79 -6.51 -24.99
C ASN A 543 -9.08 -7.02 -24.31
N ASP A 544 -9.44 -6.51 -23.13
CA ASP A 544 -10.75 -6.79 -22.57
C ASP A 544 -11.89 -6.20 -23.41
N TYR A 545 -13.10 -6.69 -23.18
CA TYR A 545 -14.26 -6.38 -24.03
C TYR A 545 -14.54 -4.88 -24.14
N PHE A 546 -14.55 -4.15 -23.00
CA PHE A 546 -14.95 -2.75 -23.01
C PHE A 546 -13.89 -1.85 -23.63
N ASN A 547 -12.60 -2.11 -23.38
CA ASN A 547 -11.51 -1.38 -24.02
C ASN A 547 -11.43 -1.68 -25.51
N THR A 548 -11.59 -2.93 -25.92
CA THR A 548 -11.61 -3.32 -27.33
C THR A 548 -12.80 -2.68 -28.06
N ASN A 549 -13.98 -2.68 -27.45
CA ASN A 549 -15.18 -2.09 -28.04
C ASN A 549 -15.05 -0.57 -28.19
N TYR A 550 -14.52 0.10 -27.18
CA TYR A 550 -14.25 1.55 -27.25
C TYR A 550 -13.25 1.89 -28.35
N TYR A 551 -12.13 1.18 -28.42
CA TYR A 551 -11.11 1.39 -29.44
C TYR A 551 -11.65 1.15 -30.86
N ASN A 552 -12.43 0.10 -31.06
CA ASN A 552 -13.05 -0.20 -32.37
C ASN A 552 -14.03 0.90 -32.82
N ASN A 553 -14.73 1.55 -31.88
CA ASN A 553 -15.68 2.59 -32.21
C ASN A 553 -15.03 3.96 -32.45
N TYR A 554 -13.95 4.28 -31.74
CA TYR A 554 -13.39 5.64 -31.71
C TYR A 554 -11.95 5.74 -32.19
N THR A 555 -11.23 4.63 -32.35
CA THR A 555 -9.80 4.57 -32.69
C THR A 555 -8.93 5.32 -31.65
N GLU A 556 -9.40 5.36 -30.43
CA GLU A 556 -8.78 6.03 -29.29
C GLU A 556 -8.77 5.11 -28.07
N VAL A 557 -7.75 5.27 -27.22
CA VAL A 557 -7.74 4.60 -25.92
C VAL A 557 -8.71 5.31 -24.98
N TYR A 558 -9.43 4.55 -24.15
CA TYR A 558 -10.41 5.11 -23.23
C TYR A 558 -9.76 6.13 -22.28
N GLY A 559 -10.31 7.36 -22.25
CA GLY A 559 -9.84 8.43 -21.38
C GLY A 559 -8.50 9.05 -21.76
N GLN A 560 -8.02 8.88 -23.01
CA GLN A 560 -6.82 9.56 -23.50
C GLN A 560 -7.08 11.05 -23.76
N LYS A 561 -6.00 11.86 -23.69
CA LYS A 561 -6.00 13.28 -24.11
C LYS A 561 -4.99 13.52 -25.21
N LYS A 562 -5.45 14.07 -26.32
CA LYS A 562 -4.59 14.60 -27.37
C LYS A 562 -4.63 16.12 -27.35
N TYR A 563 -3.47 16.75 -27.35
CA TYR A 563 -3.31 18.19 -27.42
C TYR A 563 -2.43 18.57 -28.59
N ASP A 564 -2.94 19.40 -29.51
CA ASP A 564 -2.22 19.89 -30.68
C ASP A 564 -1.86 21.37 -30.48
N ILE A 565 -0.56 21.69 -30.49
CA ILE A 565 -0.07 23.06 -30.42
C ILE A 565 -0.40 23.79 -31.73
N GLN A 566 -0.99 24.96 -31.62
CA GLN A 566 -1.30 25.84 -32.78
C GLN A 566 -0.02 26.53 -33.27
N ASN A 567 0.81 25.79 -34.00
CA ASN A 567 2.04 26.30 -34.61
C ASN A 567 2.23 25.59 -35.95
N ASP A 568 2.38 26.36 -37.02
CA ASP A 568 2.48 25.86 -38.40
C ASP A 568 3.82 25.18 -38.71
N PHE A 569 4.84 25.46 -37.89
CA PHE A 569 6.22 24.95 -38.13
C PHE A 569 6.51 23.67 -37.36
N LEU A 570 5.74 23.37 -36.35
CA LEU A 570 5.97 22.18 -35.52
C LEU A 570 5.55 20.89 -36.22
N LYS A 571 6.29 19.85 -35.92
CA LYS A 571 6.05 18.46 -36.39
C LYS A 571 6.33 17.49 -35.28
N GLY A 572 5.87 16.26 -35.47
CA GLY A 572 6.10 15.17 -34.52
C GLY A 572 5.07 15.09 -33.40
N GLU A 573 5.10 13.98 -32.70
CA GLU A 573 4.21 13.63 -31.58
C GLU A 573 5.05 13.11 -30.43
N VAL A 574 4.73 13.52 -29.23
CA VAL A 574 5.24 12.96 -27.97
C VAL A 574 4.10 12.25 -27.27
N THR A 575 4.32 10.97 -26.95
CA THR A 575 3.34 10.15 -26.26
C THR A 575 3.78 9.90 -24.81
N THR A 576 2.97 10.36 -23.87
CA THR A 576 3.07 10.02 -22.45
C THR A 576 2.15 8.84 -22.17
N GLU A 577 2.66 7.63 -22.39
CA GLU A 577 1.93 6.38 -22.12
C GLU A 577 2.24 5.87 -20.72
N LEU A 578 1.17 5.47 -20.01
CA LEU A 578 1.26 4.76 -18.72
C LEU A 578 1.35 3.25 -18.97
N ILE A 579 1.93 2.50 -18.01
CA ILE A 579 1.85 1.03 -18.07
C ILE A 579 0.46 0.50 -17.69
N PHE A 580 -0.34 1.32 -17.03
CA PHE A 580 -1.70 0.97 -16.62
C PHE A 580 -2.64 0.97 -17.82
N SER A 581 -3.62 0.08 -17.80
CA SER A 581 -4.72 0.09 -18.77
C SER A 581 -5.97 0.75 -18.18
N PRO A 582 -6.77 1.42 -19.02
CA PRO A 582 -7.97 2.08 -18.54
C PRO A 582 -9.03 1.05 -18.12
N THR A 583 -9.88 1.45 -17.19
CA THR A 583 -10.92 0.56 -16.65
C THR A 583 -12.27 1.26 -16.66
N PRO A 584 -13.05 1.10 -17.74
CA PRO A 584 -14.37 1.67 -17.81
C PRO A 584 -15.28 1.16 -16.70
N LEU A 585 -16.04 2.06 -16.10
CA LEU A 585 -17.13 1.73 -15.19
C LEU A 585 -18.34 1.28 -16.01
N VAL A 586 -18.99 0.22 -15.56
CA VAL A 586 -20.09 -0.40 -16.29
C VAL A 586 -21.30 -0.62 -15.37
N ASN A 587 -22.46 -0.24 -15.84
CA ASN A 587 -23.71 -0.49 -15.13
C ASN A 587 -23.98 -2.00 -15.03
N THR A 588 -24.44 -2.45 -13.89
CA THR A 588 -24.91 -3.81 -13.69
C THR A 588 -26.39 -3.89 -14.05
N ILE A 589 -26.72 -4.66 -15.06
CA ILE A 589 -28.10 -4.77 -15.57
C ILE A 589 -29.05 -5.21 -14.45
N GLY A 590 -30.13 -4.45 -14.24
CA GLY A 590 -31.13 -4.74 -13.21
C GLY A 590 -30.75 -4.34 -11.80
N HIS A 591 -29.62 -3.63 -11.62
CA HIS A 591 -29.12 -3.15 -10.33
C HIS A 591 -28.66 -1.69 -10.45
N ASP A 592 -28.47 -1.06 -9.29
CA ASP A 592 -27.94 0.31 -9.18
C ASP A 592 -26.40 0.36 -9.05
N ARG A 593 -25.73 -0.80 -9.05
CA ARG A 593 -24.29 -0.87 -8.91
C ARG A 593 -23.58 -0.60 -10.24
N VAL A 594 -22.59 0.30 -10.17
CA VAL A 594 -21.66 0.60 -11.26
C VAL A 594 -20.27 0.14 -10.82
N ILE A 595 -19.73 -0.84 -11.51
CA ILE A 595 -18.48 -1.50 -11.15
C ILE A 595 -17.56 -1.68 -12.37
N PRO A 596 -16.26 -1.81 -12.18
CA PRO A 596 -15.35 -2.24 -13.24
C PRO A 596 -15.68 -3.65 -13.71
N LYS A 597 -15.60 -3.90 -15.01
CA LYS A 597 -15.75 -5.23 -15.62
C LYS A 597 -14.57 -5.54 -16.51
N ILE A 598 -13.83 -6.59 -16.17
CA ILE A 598 -12.56 -6.97 -16.81
C ILE A 598 -12.70 -8.41 -17.33
N TYR A 599 -13.24 -8.57 -18.53
CA TYR A 599 -13.44 -9.87 -19.16
C TYR A 599 -13.43 -9.78 -20.69
N GLN A 600 -13.40 -10.90 -21.35
CA GLN A 600 -13.56 -11.03 -22.79
C GLN A 600 -14.86 -11.74 -23.13
N LEU A 601 -15.33 -11.57 -24.37
CA LEU A 601 -16.36 -12.42 -24.96
C LEU A 601 -15.73 -13.40 -25.93
N ASP A 602 -16.18 -14.66 -25.89
CA ASP A 602 -15.80 -15.63 -26.92
C ASP A 602 -16.61 -15.39 -28.23
N THR A 603 -16.32 -16.18 -29.23
CA THR A 603 -16.98 -16.08 -30.55
C THR A 603 -18.51 -16.28 -30.50
N ASN A 604 -19.03 -16.89 -29.43
CA ASN A 604 -20.45 -17.13 -29.20
C ASN A 604 -21.08 -16.04 -28.29
N GLY A 605 -20.33 -15.03 -27.88
CA GLY A 605 -20.79 -14.00 -26.96
C GLY A 605 -20.80 -14.40 -25.48
N THR A 606 -20.17 -15.53 -25.14
CA THR A 606 -20.08 -16.00 -23.75
C THR A 606 -18.95 -15.26 -23.03
N ILE A 607 -19.22 -14.81 -21.80
CA ILE A 607 -18.24 -14.13 -20.94
C ILE A 607 -17.13 -15.12 -20.53
N LYS A 608 -15.90 -14.71 -20.68
CA LYS A 608 -14.71 -15.43 -20.24
C LYS A 608 -13.79 -14.52 -19.44
N THR A 609 -13.23 -15.06 -18.39
CA THR A 609 -12.11 -14.42 -17.66
C THR A 609 -10.95 -14.20 -18.60
N CYS A 610 -10.21 -13.11 -18.40
CA CYS A 610 -9.02 -12.81 -19.19
C CYS A 610 -7.89 -12.30 -18.31
N GLN A 611 -6.67 -12.59 -18.72
CA GLN A 611 -5.50 -11.91 -18.19
C GLN A 611 -5.50 -10.49 -18.77
N SER A 612 -5.31 -9.50 -17.92
CA SER A 612 -5.28 -8.08 -18.31
C SER A 612 -3.92 -7.45 -18.01
N ASN A 613 -3.67 -6.29 -18.60
CA ASN A 613 -2.59 -5.44 -18.16
C ASN A 613 -2.84 -4.94 -16.72
N ILE A 614 -1.77 -4.46 -16.07
CA ILE A 614 -1.88 -3.81 -14.76
C ILE A 614 -2.81 -2.59 -14.83
N ARG A 615 -3.58 -2.35 -13.79
CA ARG A 615 -4.53 -1.25 -13.70
C ARG A 615 -4.30 -0.44 -12.44
N ILE A 616 -4.78 0.79 -12.44
CA ILE A 616 -4.81 1.66 -11.27
C ILE A 616 -6.22 2.24 -11.13
N LEU A 617 -6.79 2.12 -9.93
CA LEU A 617 -8.14 2.57 -9.64
C LEU A 617 -8.17 3.39 -8.35
N TYR A 618 -9.18 4.22 -8.22
CA TYR A 618 -9.52 4.90 -6.97
C TYR A 618 -10.50 4.03 -6.17
N TYR A 619 -10.19 3.78 -4.90
CA TYR A 619 -11.09 3.12 -3.96
C TYR A 619 -12.02 4.15 -3.31
N GLY A 620 -13.27 4.18 -3.74
CA GLY A 620 -14.27 5.13 -3.25
C GLY A 620 -14.98 4.71 -1.97
N GLY A 621 -14.55 3.59 -1.34
CA GLY A 621 -15.13 3.10 -0.11
C GLY A 621 -16.40 2.27 -0.32
N LEU A 622 -17.14 2.07 0.75
CA LEU A 622 -18.44 1.36 0.70
C LEU A 622 -19.52 2.30 0.16
N LYS A 623 -20.27 1.80 -0.82
CA LYS A 623 -21.45 2.46 -1.38
C LYS A 623 -22.69 1.65 -1.07
N ASP A 624 -23.78 2.34 -0.72
CA ASP A 624 -25.08 1.70 -0.53
C ASP A 624 -25.64 1.19 -1.85
N THR A 625 -26.42 0.13 -1.80
CA THR A 625 -27.16 -0.41 -2.94
C THR A 625 -28.59 -0.79 -2.53
N ALA A 626 -29.55 -0.39 -3.32
CA ALA A 626 -30.96 -0.80 -3.14
C ALA A 626 -31.18 -2.27 -3.50
N TYR A 627 -30.22 -2.89 -4.20
CA TYR A 627 -30.26 -4.29 -4.64
C TYR A 627 -29.22 -5.10 -3.89
N PRO A 628 -29.57 -5.74 -2.75
CA PRO A 628 -28.64 -6.54 -1.97
C PRO A 628 -27.97 -7.64 -2.79
N TRP A 629 -26.74 -7.93 -2.44
CA TRP A 629 -25.98 -9.02 -3.07
C TRP A 629 -25.54 -10.04 -2.02
N ARG A 630 -25.27 -11.26 -2.48
CA ARG A 630 -24.88 -12.38 -1.62
C ARG A 630 -23.39 -12.63 -1.73
N HIS A 631 -22.76 -12.67 -0.58
CA HIS A 631 -21.39 -13.14 -0.43
C HIS A 631 -21.44 -14.63 -0.08
N ILE A 632 -20.95 -15.48 -0.96
CA ILE A 632 -21.09 -16.94 -0.84
C ILE A 632 -19.74 -17.53 -0.38
N THR A 633 -19.77 -18.25 0.74
CA THR A 633 -18.60 -18.98 1.25
C THR A 633 -18.50 -20.36 0.60
N ALA A 634 -17.33 -21.00 0.65
CA ALA A 634 -17.10 -22.35 0.13
C ALA A 634 -18.03 -23.40 0.76
N SER A 635 -18.46 -23.21 2.00
CA SER A 635 -19.42 -24.06 2.70
C SER A 635 -20.87 -23.83 2.28
N GLY A 636 -21.11 -22.93 1.32
CA GLY A 636 -22.45 -22.57 0.85
C GLY A 636 -23.21 -21.58 1.74
N GLY A 637 -22.55 -21.03 2.77
CA GLY A 637 -23.09 -19.94 3.60
C GLY A 637 -23.34 -18.69 2.74
N GLN A 638 -24.49 -18.04 2.91
CA GLN A 638 -24.86 -16.85 2.15
C GLN A 638 -25.02 -15.67 3.11
N PHE A 639 -24.27 -14.62 2.86
CA PHE A 639 -24.33 -13.37 3.62
C PHE A 639 -24.85 -12.26 2.72
N ILE A 640 -25.92 -11.60 3.15
CA ILE A 640 -26.55 -10.52 2.39
C ILE A 640 -25.86 -9.20 2.73
N ASN A 641 -25.44 -8.44 1.72
CA ASN A 641 -24.81 -7.14 1.84
C ASN A 641 -25.66 -6.09 1.12
N ASN A 642 -25.89 -4.96 1.79
CA ASN A 642 -26.57 -3.76 1.26
C ASN A 642 -25.59 -2.68 0.83
N GLN A 643 -24.29 -2.96 0.95
CA GLN A 643 -23.18 -2.10 0.55
C GLN A 643 -22.17 -2.89 -0.27
N TYR A 644 -21.44 -2.21 -1.14
CA TYR A 644 -20.36 -2.81 -1.91
C TYR A 644 -19.12 -1.93 -1.93
N ALA A 645 -17.98 -2.54 -2.01
CA ALA A 645 -16.67 -1.87 -2.04
C ALA A 645 -16.44 -1.30 -3.45
N TYR A 646 -16.77 -0.02 -3.63
CA TYR A 646 -16.70 0.68 -4.91
C TYR A 646 -15.25 1.04 -5.27
N CYS A 647 -14.88 0.86 -6.53
CA CYS A 647 -13.66 1.36 -7.12
C CYS A 647 -13.88 1.74 -8.59
N GLY A 648 -13.01 2.57 -9.13
CA GLY A 648 -13.07 3.00 -10.54
C GLY A 648 -12.08 4.11 -10.85
N HIS A 649 -12.17 4.72 -12.04
CA HIS A 649 -11.41 5.93 -12.36
C HIS A 649 -12.02 7.17 -11.68
N LEU A 650 -13.26 7.13 -11.27
CA LEU A 650 -13.93 8.20 -10.55
C LEU A 650 -13.97 7.92 -9.05
N ASP A 651 -13.84 8.95 -8.23
CA ASP A 651 -14.02 8.84 -6.78
C ASP A 651 -15.47 8.49 -6.39
N ASP A 652 -16.41 8.98 -7.18
CA ASP A 652 -17.84 8.68 -7.08
C ASP A 652 -18.44 8.66 -8.49
N PHE A 653 -19.17 7.60 -8.83
CA PHE A 653 -19.77 7.50 -10.17
C PHE A 653 -21.01 8.38 -10.36
N GLN A 654 -21.70 8.78 -9.30
CA GLN A 654 -22.88 9.64 -9.36
C GLN A 654 -22.51 11.12 -9.36
N ASN A 655 -21.60 11.52 -8.47
CA ASN A 655 -21.18 12.92 -8.33
C ASN A 655 -19.66 13.01 -8.24
N PRO A 656 -18.94 12.74 -9.33
CA PRO A 656 -17.48 12.70 -9.33
C PRO A 656 -16.88 14.06 -9.07
N LYS A 657 -15.88 14.10 -8.20
CA LYS A 657 -14.99 15.24 -7.95
C LYS A 657 -13.60 15.02 -8.49
N ILE A 658 -13.22 13.76 -8.73
CA ILE A 658 -11.91 13.35 -9.21
C ILE A 658 -12.12 12.35 -10.33
N ASP A 659 -11.38 12.53 -11.44
CA ASP A 659 -11.32 11.61 -12.55
C ASP A 659 -9.86 11.21 -12.83
N LEU A 660 -9.56 9.93 -12.80
CA LEU A 660 -8.25 9.40 -13.15
C LEU A 660 -8.04 9.25 -14.67
N ASN A 661 -8.98 9.61 -15.52
CA ASN A 661 -8.75 9.72 -16.95
C ASN A 661 -7.97 11.00 -17.28
N PHE A 662 -7.29 11.03 -18.43
CA PHE A 662 -6.68 12.27 -18.93
C PHE A 662 -7.71 13.20 -19.55
N GLU A 663 -8.78 12.66 -20.13
CA GLU A 663 -9.91 13.40 -20.67
C GLU A 663 -11.20 12.62 -20.47
N ILE A 664 -12.34 13.31 -20.48
CA ILE A 664 -13.66 12.68 -20.41
C ILE A 664 -13.82 11.76 -21.64
N PRO A 665 -14.09 10.46 -21.44
CA PRO A 665 -14.26 9.53 -22.55
C PRO A 665 -15.45 9.91 -23.43
N ARG A 666 -15.36 9.64 -24.75
CA ARG A 666 -16.45 9.90 -25.70
C ARG A 666 -17.69 9.03 -25.45
N GLN A 667 -17.51 7.87 -24.81
CA GLN A 667 -18.56 6.96 -24.42
C GLN A 667 -18.28 6.38 -23.06
N VAL A 668 -19.30 6.30 -22.24
CA VAL A 668 -19.31 5.60 -20.95
C VAL A 668 -20.37 4.52 -20.95
N TYR A 669 -20.23 3.55 -20.09
CA TYR A 669 -21.08 2.35 -20.05
C TYR A 669 -22.04 2.36 -18.85
N TYR A 670 -22.34 3.54 -18.34
CA TYR A 670 -23.33 3.79 -17.30
C TYR A 670 -23.94 5.17 -17.53
N SER A 671 -24.98 5.53 -16.77
CA SER A 671 -25.64 6.84 -16.90
C SER A 671 -25.16 7.74 -15.76
N PRO A 672 -24.19 8.63 -15.99
CA PRO A 672 -23.74 9.58 -15.00
C PRO A 672 -24.78 10.71 -14.86
N GLU A 673 -24.99 11.20 -13.64
CA GLU A 673 -25.74 12.43 -13.40
C GLU A 673 -24.91 13.66 -13.73
N ARG A 674 -23.59 13.59 -13.51
CA ARG A 674 -22.64 14.66 -13.69
C ARG A 674 -21.25 14.12 -14.05
N TYR A 675 -20.46 14.89 -14.79
CA TYR A 675 -19.04 14.67 -15.01
C TYR A 675 -18.22 15.78 -14.38
N THR A 676 -16.97 15.48 -14.01
CA THR A 676 -16.00 16.45 -13.52
C THR A 676 -14.95 16.72 -14.59
N THR A 677 -14.46 17.98 -14.65
CA THR A 677 -13.27 18.36 -15.43
C THR A 677 -11.99 18.23 -14.62
N ASN A 678 -12.07 17.86 -13.35
CA ASN A 678 -10.94 17.61 -12.46
C ASN A 678 -10.29 16.25 -12.81
N ASN A 679 -9.67 16.19 -13.98
CA ASN A 679 -9.00 15.02 -14.55
C ASN A 679 -7.48 15.18 -14.52
N LEU A 680 -6.76 14.10 -14.83
CA LEU A 680 -5.31 14.07 -14.77
C LEU A 680 -4.65 15.14 -15.64
N TYR A 681 -5.16 15.36 -16.86
CA TYR A 681 -4.58 16.36 -17.73
C TYR A 681 -4.80 17.79 -17.17
N ASN A 682 -6.02 18.14 -16.83
CA ASN A 682 -6.35 19.47 -16.37
C ASN A 682 -5.64 19.86 -15.07
N VAL A 683 -5.47 18.91 -14.14
CA VAL A 683 -4.86 19.19 -12.84
C VAL A 683 -3.33 19.19 -12.89
N TYR A 684 -2.73 18.24 -13.62
CA TYR A 684 -1.28 18.01 -13.51
C TYR A 684 -0.49 18.41 -14.75
N TRP A 685 -1.11 18.47 -15.93
CA TRP A 685 -0.41 18.65 -17.19
C TRP A 685 -0.76 19.92 -17.93
N LYS A 686 -1.99 20.42 -17.84
CA LYS A 686 -2.51 21.54 -18.60
C LYS A 686 -1.61 22.77 -18.51
N ASP A 687 -1.33 23.23 -17.31
CA ASP A 687 -0.48 24.44 -17.10
C ASP A 687 0.92 24.27 -17.67
N TYR A 688 1.45 23.04 -17.63
CA TYR A 688 2.76 22.74 -18.19
C TYR A 688 2.75 22.80 -19.71
N ILE A 689 1.77 22.15 -20.33
CA ILE A 689 1.63 22.12 -21.78
C ILE A 689 1.29 23.52 -22.32
N GLU A 690 0.40 24.26 -21.66
CA GLU A 690 0.09 25.63 -22.03
C GLU A 690 1.31 26.55 -21.90
N GLN A 691 2.14 26.36 -20.87
CA GLN A 691 3.38 27.15 -20.74
C GLN A 691 4.34 26.91 -21.90
N ILE A 692 4.54 25.66 -22.33
CA ILE A 692 5.45 25.34 -23.42
C ILE A 692 4.85 25.69 -24.81
N ALA A 693 3.52 25.73 -24.91
CA ALA A 693 2.81 26.08 -26.14
C ALA A 693 2.61 27.60 -26.31
N ASP A 694 2.80 28.40 -25.25
CA ASP A 694 2.54 29.83 -25.29
C ASP A 694 3.52 30.56 -26.21
N LYS A 695 3.00 31.43 -27.07
CA LYS A 695 3.78 32.26 -27.99
C LYS A 695 4.76 33.21 -27.29
N ASP A 696 4.44 33.62 -26.05
CA ASP A 696 5.26 34.56 -25.26
C ASP A 696 6.24 33.81 -24.34
N SER A 697 6.16 32.50 -24.28
CA SER A 697 7.07 31.67 -23.51
C SER A 697 8.43 31.59 -24.19
N LYS A 698 9.50 31.75 -23.42
CA LYS A 698 10.87 31.83 -23.92
C LYS A 698 11.81 30.96 -23.09
N LEU A 699 12.69 30.28 -23.79
CA LEU A 699 13.90 29.69 -23.20
C LEU A 699 15.02 30.70 -23.35
N PHE A 700 15.52 31.19 -22.22
CA PHE A 700 16.68 32.06 -22.13
C PHE A 700 17.92 31.22 -21.86
N THR A 701 18.95 31.37 -22.65
CA THR A 701 20.26 30.78 -22.43
C THR A 701 21.28 31.90 -22.28
N GLY A 702 21.95 31.97 -21.15
CA GLY A 702 22.95 32.97 -20.86
C GLY A 702 24.07 32.45 -19.99
N TYR A 703 25.02 33.29 -19.73
CA TYR A 703 26.17 32.97 -18.90
C TYR A 703 26.11 33.77 -17.60
N PHE A 704 26.22 33.09 -16.46
CA PHE A 704 26.07 33.67 -15.14
C PHE A 704 27.28 33.46 -14.28
N LEU A 705 27.66 34.46 -13.51
CA LEU A 705 28.75 34.39 -12.52
C LEU A 705 28.21 33.72 -11.25
N ILE A 706 28.29 32.39 -11.25
CA ILE A 706 27.79 31.53 -10.17
C ILE A 706 28.94 31.12 -9.29
N ASN A 707 28.80 31.29 -8.00
CA ASN A 707 29.81 30.87 -7.02
C ASN A 707 29.42 29.57 -6.28
N GLU A 708 30.27 29.05 -5.45
CA GLU A 708 30.09 27.84 -4.69
C GLU A 708 28.89 27.89 -3.73
N PHE A 709 28.55 29.04 -3.20
CA PHE A 709 27.40 29.22 -2.30
C PHE A 709 26.07 29.24 -3.06
N ASP A 710 26.09 29.76 -4.29
CA ASP A 710 24.92 29.71 -5.16
C ASP A 710 24.54 28.27 -5.51
N ILE A 711 25.51 27.42 -5.76
CA ILE A 711 25.28 25.98 -6.02
C ILE A 711 24.88 25.23 -4.75
N GLN A 712 25.52 25.53 -3.62
CA GLN A 712 25.16 24.92 -2.35
C GLN A 712 23.70 25.24 -1.95
N SER A 713 23.27 26.48 -2.20
CA SER A 713 21.89 26.91 -1.93
C SER A 713 20.90 26.59 -3.05
N LEU A 714 21.39 26.18 -4.23
CA LEU A 714 20.57 25.96 -5.43
C LEU A 714 19.38 25.05 -5.16
N ASP A 715 18.19 25.55 -5.44
CA ASP A 715 16.95 24.80 -5.35
C ASP A 715 16.16 24.98 -6.65
N PHE A 716 15.79 23.88 -7.28
CA PHE A 716 15.01 23.93 -8.52
C PHE A 716 13.56 24.38 -8.31
N ARG A 717 13.12 24.48 -7.08
CA ARG A 717 11.82 25.06 -6.71
C ARG A 717 11.83 26.58 -6.74
N ASP A 718 13.04 27.20 -6.72
CA ASP A 718 13.22 28.63 -6.67
C ASP A 718 12.83 29.33 -7.97
N THR A 719 12.45 30.59 -7.81
CA THR A 719 12.25 31.54 -8.89
C THR A 719 13.47 32.45 -8.95
N PHE A 720 13.88 32.80 -10.15
CA PHE A 720 15.02 33.69 -10.39
C PHE A 720 14.54 34.97 -11.03
N PHE A 721 15.04 36.10 -10.54
CA PHE A 721 14.72 37.44 -11.08
C PHE A 721 15.95 38.03 -11.77
N PHE A 722 15.85 38.35 -13.08
CA PHE A 722 16.82 39.10 -13.87
C PHE A 722 16.15 39.60 -15.14
N GLU A 723 16.72 40.57 -15.84
CA GLU A 723 16.12 41.22 -17.01
C GLU A 723 14.69 41.72 -16.79
N ASN A 724 14.38 42.17 -15.57
CA ASN A 724 13.07 42.62 -15.14
C ASN A 724 11.93 41.59 -15.28
N GLU A 725 12.28 40.32 -15.32
CA GLU A 725 11.35 39.19 -15.47
C GLU A 725 11.64 38.08 -14.44
N TYR A 726 10.65 37.25 -14.24
CA TYR A 726 10.78 36.06 -13.38
C TYR A 726 10.99 34.81 -14.22
N TRP A 727 11.94 33.98 -13.77
CA TRP A 727 12.40 32.80 -14.49
C TRP A 727 12.43 31.58 -13.60
N ARG A 728 12.26 30.41 -14.20
CA ARG A 728 12.57 29.10 -13.61
C ARG A 728 13.84 28.55 -14.22
N LEU A 729 14.69 28.02 -13.37
CA LEU A 729 15.89 27.35 -13.84
C LEU A 729 15.51 26.02 -14.51
N ASN A 730 15.92 25.85 -15.77
CA ASN A 730 15.82 24.59 -16.50
C ASN A 730 17.04 23.71 -16.24
N LYS A 731 18.23 24.27 -16.41
CA LYS A 731 19.49 23.59 -16.10
C LYS A 731 20.68 24.52 -16.00
N ILE A 732 21.69 24.04 -15.28
CA ILE A 732 23.05 24.59 -15.26
C ILE A 732 23.95 23.63 -15.99
N ILE A 733 24.76 24.12 -16.92
CA ILE A 733 25.57 23.34 -17.84
C ILE A 733 27.04 23.62 -17.58
N ASP A 734 27.80 22.55 -17.35
CA ASP A 734 29.23 22.56 -17.19
C ASP A 734 29.74 23.56 -16.14
N TYR A 735 29.09 23.62 -14.99
CA TYR A 735 29.55 24.43 -13.87
C TYR A 735 30.94 23.93 -13.43
N ASP A 736 31.92 24.81 -13.56
CA ASP A 736 33.29 24.54 -13.17
C ASP A 736 33.86 25.76 -12.45
N ARG A 737 33.99 25.64 -11.15
CA ARG A 737 34.43 26.73 -10.30
C ARG A 737 35.96 26.93 -10.42
N VAL A 738 36.73 25.90 -10.76
CA VAL A 738 38.20 25.99 -10.89
C VAL A 738 38.59 26.96 -12.01
N ASN A 739 37.93 26.89 -13.12
CA ASN A 739 38.16 27.78 -14.26
C ASN A 739 37.62 29.19 -14.06
N ASN A 740 36.85 29.45 -13.03
CA ASN A 740 36.24 30.75 -12.69
C ASN A 740 35.60 31.49 -13.90
N GLN A 741 35.02 30.74 -14.81
CA GLN A 741 34.34 31.26 -15.99
C GLN A 741 32.84 31.38 -15.71
N PRO A 742 32.17 32.33 -16.36
CA PRO A 742 30.71 32.40 -16.30
C PRO A 742 30.10 31.08 -16.78
N THR A 743 29.16 30.56 -16.03
CA THR A 743 28.51 29.26 -16.27
C THR A 743 27.27 29.43 -17.14
N LYS A 744 27.14 28.55 -18.11
CA LYS A 744 25.97 28.52 -19.00
C LYS A 744 24.73 28.00 -18.26
N CYS A 745 23.67 28.81 -18.25
CA CYS A 745 22.38 28.47 -17.67
C CYS A 745 21.24 28.59 -18.65
N GLU A 746 20.26 27.72 -18.53
CA GLU A 746 19.02 27.80 -19.27
C GLU A 746 17.88 28.11 -18.28
N PHE A 747 17.04 29.09 -18.62
CA PHE A 747 15.91 29.53 -17.84
C PHE A 747 14.64 29.59 -18.69
N ILE A 748 13.52 29.28 -18.09
CA ILE A 748 12.20 29.35 -18.69
C ILE A 748 11.48 30.57 -18.15
N LYS A 749 11.01 31.46 -19.01
CA LYS A 749 10.22 32.62 -18.58
C LYS A 749 8.96 32.16 -17.87
N LEU A 750 8.73 32.70 -16.68
CA LEU A 750 7.49 32.51 -15.96
C LEU A 750 6.39 33.32 -16.60
N LYS A 751 5.29 32.66 -16.91
CA LYS A 751 4.03 33.31 -17.20
C LYS A 751 3.25 33.42 -15.89
N THR A 752 2.69 34.58 -15.60
CA THR A 752 1.72 34.70 -14.50
C THR A 752 0.44 34.01 -14.94
N LEU A 753 0.34 32.72 -14.68
CA LEU A 753 -0.90 31.98 -14.90
C LEU A 753 -1.87 32.32 -13.76
N PRO A 754 -3.14 32.60 -14.06
CA PRO A 754 -4.13 32.69 -13.02
C PRO A 754 -4.20 31.34 -12.27
N PRO A 755 -4.41 31.33 -10.96
CA PRO A 755 -4.55 30.09 -10.22
C PRO A 755 -5.67 29.24 -10.84
N PHE A 756 -5.45 27.92 -10.90
CA PHE A 756 -6.45 26.96 -11.36
C PHE A 756 -7.74 27.14 -10.52
N VAL A 757 -8.82 27.44 -11.19
CA VAL A 757 -10.15 27.44 -10.60
C VAL A 757 -10.76 26.08 -10.93
N GLU A 758 -11.09 25.27 -9.90
CA GLU A 758 -11.90 24.06 -10.09
C GLU A 758 -13.18 24.45 -10.84
N ASP A 759 -13.29 24.03 -12.10
CA ASP A 759 -14.53 24.25 -12.84
C ASP A 759 -15.55 23.20 -12.35
N GLU A 760 -16.65 23.67 -11.82
CA GLU A 760 -17.75 22.80 -11.42
C GLU A 760 -18.31 22.11 -12.66
N GLY A 761 -17.99 20.84 -12.83
CA GLY A 761 -18.23 19.99 -13.98
C GLY A 761 -19.53 20.19 -14.75
N PHE A 762 -19.56 19.75 -15.97
CA PHE A 762 -20.67 19.80 -16.91
C PHE A 762 -21.98 19.31 -16.31
N ASP A 763 -23.01 20.16 -16.36
CA ASP A 763 -24.39 19.75 -16.18
C ASP A 763 -24.85 19.09 -17.48
N THR A 764 -25.36 17.86 -17.40
CA THR A 764 -25.82 17.06 -18.56
C THR A 764 -27.05 17.67 -19.28
N ASN A 765 -27.56 18.80 -18.83
CA ASN A 765 -28.67 19.54 -19.45
C ASN A 765 -28.24 20.53 -20.55
N GLY A 766 -27.08 20.30 -21.18
CA GLY A 766 -26.84 20.75 -22.55
C GLY A 766 -26.58 22.26 -22.76
N GLY A 767 -25.94 22.94 -21.86
CA GLY A 767 -25.50 24.32 -22.07
C GLY A 767 -24.03 24.41 -22.48
N VAL A 768 -23.76 24.66 -23.76
CA VAL A 768 -22.44 25.07 -24.24
C VAL A 768 -22.13 26.47 -23.71
N LYS A 769 -21.10 26.62 -22.91
CA LYS A 769 -20.53 27.94 -22.60
C LYS A 769 -19.55 28.34 -23.67
N ASP A 770 -19.90 29.38 -24.42
CA ASP A 770 -19.01 30.04 -25.37
C ASP A 770 -17.76 30.59 -24.70
N ASP A 771 -16.60 30.26 -25.23
CA ASP A 771 -15.32 30.88 -24.94
C ASP A 771 -15.34 32.35 -25.41
N LEU A 772 -15.63 33.29 -24.50
CA LEU A 772 -15.41 34.70 -24.70
C LEU A 772 -14.01 35.08 -24.20
N ASP A 773 -13.14 35.43 -25.14
CA ASP A 773 -11.79 35.90 -24.92
C ASP A 773 -11.83 37.35 -24.33
N ILE A 774 -11.70 37.45 -22.99
CA ILE A 774 -11.68 38.75 -22.28
C ILE A 774 -10.35 38.90 -21.54
N SER A 775 -9.69 40.04 -21.74
CA SER A 775 -8.38 40.37 -21.16
C SER A 775 -8.36 40.36 -19.62
N PRO A 776 -7.21 40.01 -18.99
CA PRO A 776 -7.11 39.79 -17.54
C PRO A 776 -7.51 40.95 -16.65
N THR A 777 -7.45 42.19 -17.15
CA THR A 777 -7.79 43.40 -16.38
C THR A 777 -9.29 43.66 -16.28
N GLN A 778 -10.11 43.00 -17.08
CA GLN A 778 -11.58 43.18 -17.06
C GLN A 778 -12.33 42.06 -16.34
N ARG A 779 -11.65 40.91 -16.00
CA ARG A 779 -12.31 39.78 -15.34
C ARG A 779 -12.70 40.06 -13.87
N ASN A 780 -12.07 41.00 -13.19
CA ASN A 780 -12.27 41.18 -11.74
C ASN A 780 -13.52 42.00 -11.34
N SER A 781 -14.25 42.58 -12.26
CA SER A 781 -15.35 43.46 -11.91
C SER A 781 -16.74 43.10 -12.45
N TYR A 782 -16.87 42.13 -13.36
CA TYR A 782 -18.16 41.93 -14.05
C TYR A 782 -18.81 40.58 -13.95
N PHE A 783 -18.07 39.51 -13.46
CA PHE A 783 -18.63 38.17 -13.50
C PHE A 783 -18.78 37.43 -12.15
N ASN A 784 -18.39 38.06 -11.02
CA ASN A 784 -18.33 37.35 -9.76
C ASN A 784 -19.20 37.88 -8.62
N ASP A 785 -20.18 38.73 -8.86
CA ASP A 785 -21.07 39.32 -7.83
C ASP A 785 -20.37 39.77 -6.54
N ASN A 786 -19.08 40.12 -6.65
CA ASN A 786 -18.30 40.59 -5.51
C ASN A 786 -18.57 42.07 -5.24
N ILE A 787 -18.89 42.42 -4.01
CA ILE A 787 -19.00 43.78 -3.52
C ILE A 787 -17.77 44.07 -2.67
N VAL A 788 -16.85 44.87 -3.16
CA VAL A 788 -15.55 45.12 -2.51
C VAL A 788 -15.26 46.60 -2.39
N THR A 789 -14.89 47.03 -1.19
CA THR A 789 -14.38 48.39 -0.94
C THR A 789 -12.85 48.45 -1.03
N GLU A 790 -12.28 49.66 -1.09
CA GLU A 790 -10.82 49.83 -1.22
C GLU A 790 -10.01 49.11 -0.13
N GLY A 791 -8.88 48.52 -0.51
CA GLY A 791 -7.93 47.90 0.43
C GLY A 791 -8.06 46.39 0.60
N ALA A 792 -8.95 45.70 -0.15
CA ALA A 792 -9.10 44.25 -0.11
C ALA A 792 -8.70 43.60 -1.43
N ILE A 793 -8.14 42.39 -1.33
CA ILE A 793 -7.88 41.47 -2.45
C ILE A 793 -8.93 40.37 -2.40
N VAL A 794 -9.81 40.30 -3.41
CA VAL A 794 -10.91 39.32 -3.42
C VAL A 794 -10.90 38.53 -4.72
N SER A 795 -10.91 37.21 -4.59
CA SER A 795 -11.03 36.23 -5.69
C SER A 795 -12.12 35.22 -5.36
N GLY A 796 -12.96 34.86 -6.34
CA GLY A 796 -14.11 34.00 -6.16
C GLY A 796 -15.44 34.69 -6.47
N LYS A 797 -16.58 34.08 -6.08
CA LYS A 797 -17.92 34.55 -6.39
C LYS A 797 -18.66 35.02 -5.15
N SER A 798 -19.50 36.07 -5.31
CA SER A 798 -20.48 36.53 -4.29
C SER A 798 -19.82 36.84 -2.93
N ASN A 799 -18.62 37.40 -2.94
CA ASN A 799 -17.98 37.87 -1.71
C ASN A 799 -18.33 39.33 -1.45
N VAL A 800 -18.53 39.67 -0.18
CA VAL A 800 -18.84 41.05 0.25
C VAL A 800 -17.81 41.52 1.25
N VAL A 801 -17.13 42.61 0.99
CA VAL A 801 -16.26 43.33 1.93
C VAL A 801 -16.79 44.74 2.09
N GLU A 802 -17.35 45.03 3.27
CA GLU A 802 -17.93 46.37 3.54
C GLU A 802 -16.84 47.45 3.75
N SER A 803 -15.85 47.17 4.57
CA SER A 803 -14.59 47.93 4.68
C SER A 803 -13.55 47.14 5.47
N GLY A 804 -12.27 47.30 5.17
CA GLY A 804 -11.22 46.64 5.92
C GLY A 804 -9.85 46.88 5.33
N ASN A 805 -8.83 46.85 6.17
CA ASN A 805 -7.43 46.98 5.78
C ASN A 805 -6.72 45.65 5.87
N GLY A 806 -6.06 45.19 4.78
CA GLY A 806 -5.38 43.91 4.74
C GLY A 806 -6.35 42.73 4.68
N VAL A 807 -7.48 42.86 3.99
CA VAL A 807 -8.44 41.77 3.78
C VAL A 807 -8.08 41.04 2.51
N ILE A 808 -7.92 39.70 2.62
CA ILE A 808 -7.66 38.79 1.51
C ILE A 808 -8.73 37.71 1.51
N ILE A 809 -9.48 37.58 0.44
CA ILE A 809 -10.47 36.52 0.26
C ILE A 809 -10.19 35.75 -1.02
N VAL A 810 -10.02 34.44 -0.88
CA VAL A 810 -9.97 33.47 -1.99
C VAL A 810 -11.01 32.41 -1.68
N GLY A 811 -12.18 32.49 -2.29
CA GLY A 811 -13.30 31.60 -2.01
C GLY A 811 -14.64 32.22 -2.41
N ASN A 812 -15.74 31.56 -2.07
CA ASN A 812 -17.08 31.96 -2.53
C ASN A 812 -18.03 32.28 -1.36
N ASN A 813 -18.96 33.20 -1.58
CA ASN A 813 -20.03 33.52 -0.63
C ASN A 813 -19.52 33.92 0.77
N ASN A 814 -18.43 34.68 0.84
CA ASN A 814 -17.86 35.15 2.09
C ASN A 814 -18.26 36.60 2.36
N PHE A 815 -18.47 36.92 3.65
CA PHE A 815 -18.82 38.25 4.11
C PHE A 815 -17.80 38.78 5.12
N VAL A 816 -17.25 39.95 4.91
CA VAL A 816 -16.37 40.66 5.87
C VAL A 816 -16.98 42.03 6.15
N GLY A 817 -17.44 42.24 7.35
CA GLY A 817 -18.08 43.47 7.80
C GLY A 817 -17.09 44.66 7.99
N ASN A 818 -17.58 45.76 8.48
CA ASN A 818 -16.81 46.99 8.62
C ASN A 818 -15.68 46.97 9.67
N ASN A 819 -14.63 47.75 9.46
CA ASN A 819 -13.54 47.99 10.42
C ASN A 819 -12.75 46.72 10.81
N ASN A 820 -12.71 45.72 9.95
CA ASN A 820 -11.87 44.54 10.13
C ASN A 820 -10.44 44.80 9.64
N GLN A 821 -9.44 44.20 10.30
CA GLN A 821 -8.03 44.35 9.90
C GLN A 821 -7.35 42.98 9.84
N ASN A 822 -6.49 42.76 8.82
CA ASN A 822 -5.72 41.54 8.64
C ASN A 822 -6.61 40.29 8.65
N VAL A 823 -7.63 40.28 7.81
CA VAL A 823 -8.52 39.11 7.62
C VAL A 823 -8.08 38.35 6.39
N SER A 824 -7.79 37.07 6.54
CA SER A 824 -7.40 36.16 5.46
C SER A 824 -8.39 35.00 5.40
N ILE A 825 -9.11 34.90 4.30
CA ILE A 825 -10.05 33.79 4.03
C ILE A 825 -9.56 33.10 2.76
N LEU A 826 -8.99 31.90 2.90
CA LEU A 826 -8.34 31.17 1.80
C LEU A 826 -9.00 29.82 1.57
N ALA A 827 -9.31 29.51 0.32
CA ALA A 827 -9.93 28.25 -0.07
C ALA A 827 -11.16 27.89 0.80
N SER A 828 -11.98 28.92 1.15
CA SER A 828 -13.07 28.79 2.11
C SER A 828 -14.35 29.39 1.55
N SER A 829 -15.51 28.89 1.99
CA SER A 829 -16.80 29.39 1.53
C SER A 829 -17.82 29.56 2.66
N GLY A 830 -18.74 30.55 2.48
CA GLY A 830 -19.77 30.85 3.49
C GLY A 830 -19.19 31.33 4.81
N VAL A 831 -18.04 32.01 4.80
CA VAL A 831 -17.44 32.60 5.99
C VAL A 831 -18.00 33.97 6.24
N THR A 832 -18.40 34.23 7.47
CA THR A 832 -18.87 35.53 7.93
C THR A 832 -17.97 36.07 9.03
N VAL A 833 -17.34 37.21 8.81
CA VAL A 833 -16.56 37.94 9.81
C VAL A 833 -17.27 39.25 10.14
N TYR A 834 -17.86 39.30 11.33
CA TYR A 834 -18.56 40.48 11.76
C TYR A 834 -17.61 41.66 12.08
N PRO A 835 -18.13 42.88 12.17
CA PRO A 835 -17.31 44.09 12.30
C PRO A 835 -16.33 44.12 13.47
N SER A 836 -15.22 44.89 13.31
CA SER A 836 -14.21 45.15 14.35
C SER A 836 -13.42 43.93 14.82
N SER A 837 -13.28 42.90 13.97
CA SER A 837 -12.44 41.73 14.23
C SER A 837 -11.06 41.88 13.57
N ASN A 838 -9.99 41.41 14.25
CA ASN A 838 -8.61 41.60 13.78
C ASN A 838 -7.82 40.32 13.78
N ASN A 839 -6.87 40.15 12.83
CA ASN A 839 -6.01 38.99 12.73
C ASN A 839 -6.82 37.69 12.68
N VAL A 840 -7.73 37.61 11.75
CA VAL A 840 -8.59 36.43 11.51
C VAL A 840 -8.05 35.68 10.29
N SER A 841 -7.75 34.40 10.45
CA SER A 841 -7.34 33.50 9.36
C SER A 841 -8.31 32.32 9.29
N VAL A 842 -8.95 32.15 8.14
CA VAL A 842 -9.83 30.99 7.86
C VAL A 842 -9.34 30.32 6.58
N THR A 843 -8.97 29.05 6.69
CA THR A 843 -8.38 28.32 5.56
C THR A 843 -9.07 26.97 5.39
N SER A 844 -9.40 26.62 4.15
CA SER A 844 -10.00 25.32 3.79
C SER A 844 -11.21 24.95 4.67
N SER A 845 -12.08 25.94 4.92
CA SER A 845 -13.19 25.82 5.89
C SER A 845 -14.50 26.33 5.28
N THR A 846 -15.64 25.84 5.78
CA THR A 846 -16.96 26.24 5.28
C THR A 846 -17.91 26.62 6.41
N GLY A 847 -18.78 27.65 6.17
CA GLY A 847 -19.81 28.03 7.13
C GLY A 847 -19.26 28.55 8.47
N VAL A 848 -18.11 29.22 8.45
CA VAL A 848 -17.49 29.78 9.68
C VAL A 848 -18.04 31.15 9.97
N THR A 849 -18.42 31.39 11.22
CA THR A 849 -18.89 32.69 11.70
C THR A 849 -17.96 33.20 12.80
N VAL A 850 -17.35 34.38 12.61
CA VAL A 850 -16.54 35.08 13.64
C VAL A 850 -17.36 36.27 14.13
N LEU A 851 -17.70 36.29 15.43
CA LEU A 851 -18.49 37.38 16.02
C LEU A 851 -17.69 38.68 16.10
N SER A 852 -18.41 39.79 16.26
CA SER A 852 -17.84 41.13 16.31
C SER A 852 -16.84 41.32 17.47
N GLY A 853 -15.72 41.99 17.18
CA GLY A 853 -14.70 42.32 18.19
C GLY A 853 -13.76 41.15 18.54
N ILE A 854 -13.85 40.01 17.83
CA ILE A 854 -13.02 38.84 18.06
C ILE A 854 -11.69 38.98 17.34
N SER A 855 -10.58 38.65 17.99
CA SER A 855 -9.23 38.83 17.45
C SER A 855 -8.33 37.58 17.65
N ASN A 856 -7.32 37.47 16.79
CA ASN A 856 -6.31 36.37 16.82
C ASN A 856 -6.95 34.98 16.70
N VAL A 857 -7.69 34.78 15.63
CA VAL A 857 -8.44 33.56 15.33
C VAL A 857 -7.78 32.85 14.17
N SER A 858 -7.63 31.54 14.30
CA SER A 858 -7.23 30.66 13.20
C SER A 858 -8.25 29.51 13.09
N VAL A 859 -8.86 29.33 11.93
CA VAL A 859 -9.79 28.23 11.65
C VAL A 859 -9.30 27.50 10.40
N THR A 860 -8.99 26.22 10.52
CA THR A 860 -8.45 25.43 9.42
C THR A 860 -9.19 24.10 9.33
N ASN A 861 -9.49 23.66 8.10
CA ASN A 861 -10.15 22.38 7.81
C ASN A 861 -11.39 22.12 8.70
N SER A 862 -12.22 23.14 8.91
CA SER A 862 -13.34 23.05 9.84
C SER A 862 -14.64 23.54 9.19
N SER A 863 -15.77 23.03 9.61
CA SER A 863 -17.08 23.46 9.06
C SER A 863 -18.08 23.76 10.17
N GLY A 864 -18.98 24.74 9.92
CA GLY A 864 -20.07 25.08 10.84
C GLY A 864 -19.59 25.69 12.18
N ILE A 865 -18.43 26.33 12.22
CA ILE A 865 -17.84 26.86 13.46
C ILE A 865 -18.33 28.28 13.72
N THR A 866 -18.83 28.52 14.93
CA THR A 866 -19.06 29.88 15.44
C THR A 866 -18.01 30.25 16.48
N VAL A 867 -17.19 31.23 16.16
CA VAL A 867 -16.12 31.74 17.04
C VAL A 867 -16.67 32.87 17.90
N THR A 868 -16.67 32.61 19.20
CA THR A 868 -17.28 33.54 20.22
C THR A 868 -16.22 34.16 21.12
N GLU A 869 -14.95 33.84 20.96
CA GLU A 869 -13.88 34.34 21.81
C GLU A 869 -12.58 34.54 21.04
N SER A 870 -11.71 35.43 21.51
CA SER A 870 -10.40 35.73 20.89
C SER A 870 -9.32 34.71 21.29
N ASN A 871 -8.18 34.70 20.56
CA ASN A 871 -7.00 33.85 20.81
C ASN A 871 -7.32 32.35 20.75
N VAL A 872 -8.04 31.93 19.72
CA VAL A 872 -8.43 30.54 19.52
C VAL A 872 -8.00 30.01 18.16
N THR A 873 -7.69 28.72 18.14
CA THR A 873 -7.47 27.96 16.91
C THR A 873 -8.47 26.80 16.85
N TYR A 874 -9.12 26.65 15.70
CA TYR A 874 -9.89 25.46 15.35
C TYR A 874 -9.18 24.73 14.23
N ASN A 875 -8.92 23.45 14.41
CA ASN A 875 -8.34 22.59 13.37
C ASN A 875 -9.09 21.26 13.34
N ASN A 876 -9.64 20.90 12.17
CA ASN A 876 -10.50 19.73 12.01
C ASN A 876 -11.67 19.71 13.03
N GLY A 877 -12.27 20.88 13.31
CA GLY A 877 -13.34 21.03 14.29
C GLY A 877 -12.91 21.05 15.76
N ILE A 878 -11.65 20.80 16.06
CA ILE A 878 -11.12 20.78 17.43
C ILE A 878 -10.67 22.18 17.83
N LYS A 879 -11.22 22.69 18.92
CA LYS A 879 -10.86 23.99 19.48
C LYS A 879 -9.63 23.88 20.37
N THR A 880 -8.67 24.77 20.14
CA THR A 880 -7.50 24.97 20.99
C THR A 880 -7.41 26.45 21.37
N LEU A 881 -7.20 26.75 22.62
CA LEU A 881 -6.93 28.11 23.08
C LEU A 881 -5.46 28.45 22.79
N ASN A 882 -5.21 29.56 22.09
CA ASN A 882 -3.84 29.99 21.74
C ASN A 882 -3.11 30.67 22.91
N SER A 883 -3.86 31.06 23.97
CA SER A 883 -3.32 31.44 25.26
C SER A 883 -3.85 30.46 26.29
N VAL A 884 -2.99 29.97 27.16
CA VAL A 884 -3.36 29.18 28.31
C VAL A 884 -4.13 30.10 29.24
N ASN A 885 -5.46 30.11 29.17
CA ASN A 885 -6.32 31.02 29.95
C ASN A 885 -6.54 30.46 31.38
N TYR A 886 -5.45 30.04 32.00
CA TYR A 886 -5.47 29.74 33.43
C TYR A 886 -4.22 30.27 34.09
N LYS A 887 -4.39 30.72 35.31
CA LYS A 887 -3.27 30.98 36.23
C LYS A 887 -2.80 29.64 36.77
N LYS A 888 -1.52 29.48 36.97
CA LYS A 888 -0.86 28.23 37.35
C LYS A 888 0.03 28.42 38.55
N TYR A 889 0.01 27.44 39.43
CA TYR A 889 0.96 27.28 40.51
C TYR A 889 1.49 25.87 40.52
N VAL A 890 2.81 25.72 40.44
CA VAL A 890 3.49 24.43 40.53
C VAL A 890 4.52 24.47 41.63
N ALA A 891 4.49 23.52 42.55
CA ALA A 891 5.45 23.45 43.62
C ALA A 891 5.72 22.01 44.09
N LEU A 892 6.83 21.83 44.75
CA LEU A 892 7.14 20.63 45.52
C LEU A 892 6.85 20.92 47.00
N LEU A 893 5.93 20.18 47.61
CA LEU A 893 5.58 20.31 49.02
C LEU A 893 6.37 19.33 49.86
N ASN A 894 6.88 19.82 50.95
CA ASN A 894 7.57 19.02 52.01
C ASN A 894 6.93 19.28 53.35
N GLN A 895 6.62 18.21 54.10
CA GLN A 895 6.06 18.30 55.44
C GLN A 895 6.60 17.21 56.34
N THR A 896 7.00 17.58 57.57
CA THR A 896 7.55 16.66 58.57
C THR A 896 6.85 16.86 59.90
N GLY A 897 6.48 15.74 60.55
CA GLY A 897 5.80 15.77 61.84
C GLY A 897 4.52 16.59 61.81
N THR A 898 4.31 17.46 62.75
CA THR A 898 3.14 18.35 62.83
C THR A 898 3.40 19.79 62.34
N ASN A 899 4.50 19.97 61.62
CA ASN A 899 4.86 21.31 61.06
C ASN A 899 3.99 21.69 59.88
N ASN A 900 3.92 22.98 59.55
CA ASN A 900 3.32 23.45 58.32
C ASN A 900 4.14 22.96 57.10
N PRO A 901 3.47 22.64 55.95
CA PRO A 901 4.18 22.33 54.75
C PRO A 901 5.05 23.50 54.27
N THR A 902 6.20 23.17 53.75
CA THR A 902 7.04 24.11 53.02
C THR A 902 6.93 23.82 51.54
N ALA A 903 6.88 24.86 50.70
CA ALA A 903 6.74 24.77 49.24
C ALA A 903 7.99 25.25 48.53
N TYR A 904 8.60 24.43 47.72
CA TYR A 904 9.57 24.87 46.72
C TYR A 904 8.82 25.18 45.39
N VAL A 905 8.60 26.45 45.14
CA VAL A 905 7.77 26.91 44.00
C VAL A 905 8.59 26.87 42.73
N LEU A 906 8.09 26.12 41.75
CA LEU A 906 8.64 25.98 40.41
C LEU A 906 8.06 26.99 39.44
N GLU A 907 6.76 27.28 39.58
CA GLU A 907 6.04 28.23 38.72
C GLU A 907 4.87 28.85 39.52
N ASN A 908 4.68 30.15 39.39
CA ASN A 908 3.53 30.84 40.01
C ASN A 908 3.07 32.00 39.16
N THR A 909 1.88 31.88 38.58
CA THR A 909 1.18 32.95 37.85
C THR A 909 -0.11 33.43 38.60
N LEU A 910 -0.32 32.97 39.85
CA LEU A 910 -1.38 33.48 40.69
C LEU A 910 -1.09 34.91 41.15
N SER A 911 -2.05 35.58 41.73
CA SER A 911 -1.94 36.96 42.26
C SER A 911 -0.92 37.14 43.37
N SER A 912 -0.68 36.04 44.15
CA SER A 912 0.35 36.02 45.20
C SER A 912 0.85 34.57 45.42
N GLY A 913 1.85 34.38 46.28
CA GLY A 913 2.32 33.06 46.69
C GLY A 913 1.31 32.36 47.60
N ILE A 914 1.21 31.04 47.52
CA ILE A 914 0.36 30.23 48.39
C ILE A 914 1.03 30.08 49.74
N VAL A 915 0.34 30.43 50.83
CA VAL A 915 0.76 30.17 52.20
C VAL A 915 0.19 28.83 52.62
N TRP A 916 1.08 27.90 52.94
CA TRP A 916 0.71 26.55 53.36
C TRP A 916 0.70 26.42 54.87
N THR A 917 -0.41 25.89 55.43
CA THR A 917 -0.55 25.64 56.86
C THR A 917 -1.11 24.22 57.09
N ARG A 918 -0.71 23.61 58.20
CA ARG A 918 -1.36 22.37 58.68
C ARG A 918 -2.64 22.73 59.46
N ASP A 919 -3.77 22.13 59.10
CA ASP A 919 -5.04 22.33 59.78
C ASP A 919 -5.27 21.24 60.86
N THR A 920 -5.35 20.01 60.40
CA THR A 920 -5.44 18.83 61.28
C THR A 920 -4.50 17.72 60.84
N THR A 921 -4.51 16.57 61.50
CA THR A 921 -3.67 15.43 61.08
C THR A 921 -4.01 15.01 59.64
N GLY A 922 -3.04 15.05 58.77
CA GLY A 922 -3.19 14.73 57.34
C GLY A 922 -3.96 15.76 56.50
N GLU A 923 -4.32 16.93 57.06
CA GLU A 923 -5.00 18.01 56.33
C GLU A 923 -4.11 19.29 56.32
N TYR A 924 -3.90 19.79 55.07
CA TYR A 924 -3.08 21.00 54.87
C TYR A 924 -3.85 21.97 53.97
N LEU A 925 -3.75 23.27 54.31
CA LEU A 925 -4.44 24.34 53.57
C LEU A 925 -3.43 25.25 52.89
N GLY A 926 -3.60 25.43 51.57
CA GLY A 926 -2.90 26.42 50.81
C GLY A 926 -3.80 27.63 50.56
N THR A 927 -3.45 28.80 51.08
CA THR A 927 -4.31 30.00 51.02
C THR A 927 -3.76 31.10 50.15
N VAL A 928 -4.66 31.67 49.32
CA VAL A 928 -4.46 32.91 48.52
C VAL A 928 -5.83 33.62 48.45
N THR A 929 -5.88 34.87 48.73
CA THR A 929 -7.15 35.62 48.82
C THR A 929 -7.81 35.75 47.43
N GLY A 930 -9.07 35.27 47.28
CA GLY A 930 -9.91 35.50 46.12
C GLY A 930 -9.50 34.79 44.84
N GLU A 931 -8.55 33.86 44.89
CA GLU A 931 -7.91 33.31 43.70
C GLU A 931 -8.65 32.06 43.15
N PHE A 932 -9.15 31.20 44.01
CA PHE A 932 -9.64 29.87 43.62
C PHE A 932 -11.13 29.88 43.25
N THR A 933 -11.45 30.24 42.03
CA THR A 933 -12.82 30.34 41.54
C THR A 933 -13.51 28.99 41.48
N GLU A 934 -14.79 28.95 41.87
CA GLU A 934 -15.60 27.72 41.86
C GLU A 934 -15.82 27.22 40.42
N ASN A 935 -15.80 25.90 40.23
CA ASN A 935 -15.91 25.21 38.96
C ASN A 935 -14.83 25.56 37.90
N LYS A 936 -13.83 26.38 38.31
CA LYS A 936 -12.70 26.78 37.47
C LYS A 936 -11.34 26.44 38.05
N THR A 937 -11.28 25.86 39.22
CA THR A 937 -10.01 25.51 39.89
C THR A 937 -9.85 24.00 39.96
N VAL A 938 -8.71 23.53 39.45
CA VAL A 938 -8.31 22.12 39.50
C VAL A 938 -6.96 22.01 40.19
N ALA A 939 -6.80 21.05 41.07
CA ALA A 939 -5.54 20.74 41.74
C ALA A 939 -5.14 19.27 41.48
N PHE A 940 -3.89 19.09 41.08
CA PHE A 940 -3.26 17.76 40.85
C PHE A 940 -2.19 17.59 41.94
N LEU A 941 -2.17 16.45 42.60
CA LEU A 941 -1.18 16.13 43.62
C LEU A 941 -0.62 14.73 43.38
N THR A 942 0.69 14.62 43.46
CA THR A 942 1.40 13.33 43.40
C THR A 942 2.35 13.23 44.60
N ILE A 943 2.28 12.16 45.35
CA ILE A 943 3.19 11.84 46.45
C ILE A 943 4.11 10.68 46.04
N THR A 944 5.27 10.63 46.64
CA THR A 944 6.28 9.57 46.40
C THR A 944 6.23 8.47 47.48
N ASP A 945 5.55 8.69 48.58
CA ASP A 945 5.43 7.78 49.71
C ASP A 945 4.25 6.80 49.58
N ASN A 946 4.33 5.65 50.23
CA ASN A 946 3.23 4.70 50.34
C ASN A 946 2.06 5.31 51.11
N GLY A 947 0.98 5.60 50.39
CA GLY A 947 -0.22 6.20 50.94
C GLY A 947 -1.07 6.80 49.86
N GLU A 948 -2.20 7.41 50.22
CA GLU A 948 -3.06 8.12 49.30
C GLU A 948 -3.02 9.63 49.60
N ALA A 949 -3.14 10.45 48.56
CA ALA A 949 -3.25 11.88 48.75
C ALA A 949 -4.21 12.47 47.71
N MET A 950 -4.94 13.48 48.11
CA MET A 950 -5.82 14.23 47.25
C MET A 950 -5.68 15.73 47.50
N ALA A 951 -5.89 16.52 46.45
CA ALA A 951 -5.94 17.96 46.54
C ALA A 951 -7.20 18.47 45.87
N GLY A 952 -7.79 19.53 46.42
CA GLY A 952 -8.97 20.11 45.82
C GLY A 952 -9.29 21.48 46.39
N ARG A 953 -10.15 22.20 45.68
CA ARG A 953 -10.65 23.52 46.15
C ARG A 953 -11.54 23.37 47.39
N LYS A 954 -11.19 24.05 48.46
CA LYS A 954 -12.04 24.11 49.70
C LYS A 954 -12.99 25.32 49.60
N ASN A 955 -12.49 26.47 49.20
CA ASN A 955 -13.28 27.70 48.99
C ASN A 955 -12.53 28.67 48.08
N ILE A 956 -13.02 29.89 47.86
CA ILE A 956 -12.41 30.89 46.96
C ILE A 956 -10.98 31.31 47.38
N ASN A 957 -10.62 31.10 48.63
CA ASN A 957 -9.31 31.46 49.17
C ASN A 957 -8.41 30.26 49.42
N THR A 958 -8.90 29.03 49.35
CA THR A 958 -8.22 27.89 49.96
C THR A 958 -8.26 26.63 49.06
N ILE A 959 -7.13 26.01 48.86
CA ILE A 959 -6.95 24.63 48.37
C ILE A 959 -6.67 23.75 49.59
N ALA A 960 -7.33 22.63 49.72
CA ALA A 960 -7.06 21.62 50.74
C ALA A 960 -6.27 20.46 50.15
N VAL A 961 -5.32 19.96 50.87
CA VAL A 961 -4.57 18.75 50.60
C VAL A 961 -4.82 17.76 51.74
N TYR A 962 -5.19 16.55 51.41
CA TYR A 962 -5.41 15.47 52.33
C TYR A 962 -4.42 14.33 52.08
N THR A 963 -3.87 13.78 53.15
CA THR A 963 -2.95 12.64 53.06
C THR A 963 -3.36 11.52 53.98
N TYR A 964 -3.26 10.29 53.50
CA TYR A 964 -3.65 9.07 54.20
C TYR A 964 -2.53 8.04 54.17
N ASN A 965 -2.46 7.19 55.14
CA ASN A 965 -1.58 6.03 55.14
C ASN A 965 -2.21 4.89 54.29
N SER A 966 -1.48 3.78 54.14
CA SER A 966 -1.96 2.60 53.38
C SER A 966 -3.20 1.91 53.95
N SER A 967 -3.63 2.26 55.16
CA SER A 967 -4.87 1.76 55.76
C SER A 967 -6.03 2.77 55.67
N GLY A 968 -5.85 3.88 54.95
CA GLY A 968 -6.88 4.91 54.78
C GLY A 968 -7.05 5.87 55.95
N ALA A 969 -6.18 5.85 56.98
CA ALA A 969 -6.21 6.79 58.08
C ALA A 969 -5.45 8.07 57.77
N ALA A 970 -6.02 9.24 58.10
CA ALA A 970 -5.39 10.52 57.94
C ALA A 970 -4.01 10.56 58.63
N THR A 971 -2.97 10.98 57.94
CA THR A 971 -1.59 10.87 58.47
C THR A 971 -0.72 12.02 58.00
N ASP A 972 0.04 12.62 58.94
CA ASP A 972 1.09 13.62 58.60
C ASP A 972 2.36 12.95 58.04
N GLY A 973 3.22 13.76 57.45
CA GLY A 973 4.57 13.35 56.97
C GLY A 973 4.56 12.63 55.62
N LYS A 974 3.46 12.71 54.84
CA LYS A 974 3.36 12.09 53.52
C LYS A 974 3.75 13.01 52.36
N LEU A 975 3.97 14.30 52.65
CA LEU A 975 4.37 15.25 51.66
C LEU A 975 5.91 15.34 51.59
N THR A 976 6.57 14.39 50.96
CA THR A 976 8.01 14.41 50.75
C THR A 976 8.28 14.67 49.28
N ASN A 977 8.70 15.89 48.89
CA ASN A 977 8.78 16.36 47.50
C ASN A 977 7.49 16.06 46.71
N ALA A 978 6.36 16.18 47.34
CA ALA A 978 5.06 15.96 46.75
C ALA A 978 4.80 17.03 45.66
N SER A 979 4.59 16.63 44.46
CA SER A 979 4.35 17.55 43.35
C SER A 979 2.89 18.02 43.34
N ILE A 980 2.67 19.32 43.45
CA ILE A 980 1.34 19.92 43.31
C ILE A 980 1.28 20.89 42.16
N GLU A 981 0.24 20.77 41.35
CA GLU A 981 -0.10 21.71 40.32
C GLU A 981 -1.53 22.19 40.48
N ILE A 982 -1.73 23.50 40.51
CA ILE A 982 -3.05 24.14 40.66
C ILE A 982 -3.25 24.99 39.39
N ARG A 983 -4.39 24.81 38.75
CA ARG A 983 -4.83 25.61 37.61
C ARG A 983 -6.13 26.31 37.96
N VAL A 984 -6.16 27.63 37.70
CA VAL A 984 -7.36 28.45 37.87
C VAL A 984 -7.71 29.01 36.51
N TYR A 985 -8.73 28.49 35.91
CA TYR A 985 -9.22 28.90 34.59
C TYR A 985 -9.95 30.23 34.69
N SER A 986 -9.83 31.09 33.69
CA SER A 986 -10.48 32.38 33.56
C SER A 986 -12.01 32.28 33.35
#